data_fdf4574fa1c43343289f3c87d33a725d
#
_entry.id   fdf4574fa1c43343289f3c87d33a725d
#
_cell.length_a   1.000
_cell.length_b   1.000
_cell.length_c   1.000
_cell.angle_alpha   90.00
_cell.angle_beta   90.00
_cell.angle_gamma   90.00
#
_symmetry.space_group_name_H-M   'P 1'
#
loop_
_entity.id
_entity.type
_entity.pdbx_description
1 polymer ?
#
loop_
_entity_poly.entity_id
_entity_poly.type
_entity_poly.pdbx_seq_one_letter_code
_entity_poly.pdbx_strand_id
1 'polypeptide(L)'
;VSLALIEWYGGYAVAHYYHGLEYAAAAVAFIILLSSLDDLFIDLWYWTRLLYRRLTVQRAYKPLTAAQLYQRDEQPIAIMVPAWHEYDVVAAMIEDMVRVMDYRNYVVFVGTYQNDPQTIAEVERMRRRYKQLRRVEVPHDGPTCKADCLNWVIQAIFKYEKEAGIEFAGVVLHDSEDVLHPVELRFFNYLLPRKDMIQLPVASLERNWFELVAGTYMDEFAEWHAKDLVVRESLVGSVPSAGVGTCFSRRALLGLIAETDNQPFNTESLTEDYDVGARLGKMGMQSIFARFPVQFATRRKAWFGFGKERDITVTMPLCVREFFPDTFRTAYRQRARWTLGIGLQGWKQTGWTGTLTNRYLLFRDRKGIVTAFVGILAYVLVAQFLLFAGAGLLGWMPELIASPFADSAWLQGLLWANGCALVLRVVQRIYFVTRLYGWEHGVLSVPRMVVGNFVNFMAVSRAWKMFITHLVTGKRLAWDKTMHDFPSAEGFNNRRQRLGELLLSWQAIDPDKLEQALGESHAREAPLGRVLMAKGWLDEETLAEAIAFQSDLPRGRLDVERVQADAARLPLEAIVRHRVLPQADEAGGRTILLTASPLSEPVVAELGALAGGPVQQEIVREGEIAAGLRLLRGVAIGWPEGEGAAARGAAGEAAGTPVPARSVPLIGDLLIEHGHVRREAFEAAMQDYRPDRHGRIGDYMVARGVISPDALDNVIQQQRRLQGALAASE
;
A
#
# COMPACT_ATOMS: atom_id res chain seq x y z
N VAL A 1 6.78 61.76 -44.84
CA VAL A 1 6.10 60.52 -45.30
C VAL A 1 6.20 59.39 -44.30
N SER A 2 7.05 59.46 -43.28
CA SER A 2 7.43 58.20 -42.63
C SER A 2 6.68 57.82 -41.36
N LEU A 3 6.36 58.73 -40.43
CA LEU A 3 5.76 58.38 -39.15
C LEU A 3 4.26 58.05 -39.31
N ALA A 4 3.46 58.89 -39.95
CA ALA A 4 2.04 58.67 -40.15
C ALA A 4 1.73 57.39 -40.98
N LEU A 5 2.58 57.03 -41.94
CA LEU A 5 2.48 55.78 -42.70
C LEU A 5 2.82 54.56 -41.81
N ILE A 6 3.84 54.67 -40.96
CA ILE A 6 4.21 53.61 -40.03
C ILE A 6 3.11 53.42 -38.98
N GLU A 7 2.54 54.47 -38.44
CA GLU A 7 1.40 54.43 -37.53
C GLU A 7 0.15 53.81 -38.20
N TRP A 8 -0.12 54.16 -39.46
CA TRP A 8 -1.26 53.61 -40.23
C TRP A 8 -1.10 52.14 -40.53
N TYR A 9 0.09 51.70 -41.04
CA TYR A 9 0.39 50.30 -41.28
C TYR A 9 0.45 49.50 -39.97
N GLY A 10 0.99 50.07 -38.89
CA GLY A 10 0.99 49.48 -37.57
C GLY A 10 -0.42 49.24 -37.03
N GLY A 11 -1.29 50.26 -37.10
CA GLY A 11 -2.70 50.17 -36.71
C GLY A 11 -3.46 49.14 -37.52
N TYR A 12 -3.23 49.10 -38.84
CA TYR A 12 -3.86 48.13 -39.73
C TYR A 12 -3.42 46.68 -39.42
N ALA A 13 -2.14 46.45 -39.16
CA ALA A 13 -1.62 45.13 -38.78
C ALA A 13 -2.16 44.67 -37.44
N VAL A 14 -2.26 45.56 -36.46
CA VAL A 14 -2.85 45.28 -35.12
C VAL A 14 -4.33 44.94 -35.26
N ALA A 15 -5.09 45.68 -36.10
CA ALA A 15 -6.51 45.39 -36.31
C ALA A 15 -6.71 44.00 -36.94
N HIS A 16 -5.92 43.67 -37.99
CA HIS A 16 -6.01 42.36 -38.64
C HIS A 16 -5.63 41.22 -37.68
N TYR A 17 -4.61 41.43 -36.86
CA TYR A 17 -4.21 40.44 -35.82
C TYR A 17 -5.35 40.25 -34.80
N TYR A 18 -5.95 41.33 -34.32
CA TYR A 18 -7.07 41.28 -33.37
C TYR A 18 -8.26 40.52 -33.95
N HIS A 19 -8.66 40.79 -35.21
CA HIS A 19 -9.71 40.01 -35.87
C HIS A 19 -9.34 38.54 -36.05
N GLY A 20 -8.06 38.24 -36.34
CA GLY A 20 -7.56 36.88 -36.36
C GLY A 20 -7.73 36.17 -35.06
N LEU A 21 -7.46 36.85 -33.93
CA LEU A 21 -7.68 36.33 -32.59
C LEU A 21 -9.16 36.06 -32.29
N GLU A 22 -10.07 36.94 -32.74
CA GLU A 22 -11.52 36.77 -32.58
C GLU A 22 -12.03 35.52 -33.31
N TYR A 23 -11.62 35.30 -34.59
CA TYR A 23 -11.95 34.06 -35.29
C TYR A 23 -11.38 32.82 -34.64
N ALA A 24 -10.12 32.89 -34.16
CA ALA A 24 -9.52 31.80 -33.40
C ALA A 24 -10.29 31.53 -32.09
N ALA A 25 -10.70 32.59 -31.38
CA ALA A 25 -11.50 32.47 -30.17
C ALA A 25 -12.88 31.86 -30.44
N ALA A 26 -13.54 32.24 -31.54
CA ALA A 26 -14.82 31.64 -31.95
C ALA A 26 -14.67 30.14 -32.23
N ALA A 27 -13.64 29.74 -32.97
CA ALA A 27 -13.35 28.32 -33.24
C ALA A 27 -13.06 27.52 -31.96
N VAL A 28 -12.21 28.06 -31.08
CA VAL A 28 -11.90 27.44 -29.79
C VAL A 28 -13.14 27.36 -28.89
N ALA A 29 -13.93 28.43 -28.83
CA ALA A 29 -15.17 28.46 -28.06
C ALA A 29 -16.19 27.42 -28.57
N PHE A 30 -16.27 27.22 -29.89
CA PHE A 30 -17.14 26.20 -30.49
C PHE A 30 -16.68 24.77 -30.06
N ILE A 31 -15.37 24.49 -30.15
CA ILE A 31 -14.82 23.17 -29.71
C ILE A 31 -15.06 22.94 -28.23
N ILE A 32 -14.86 23.98 -27.40
CA ILE A 32 -15.11 23.90 -25.95
C ILE A 32 -16.59 23.65 -25.69
N LEU A 33 -17.50 24.31 -26.42
CA LEU A 33 -18.94 24.09 -26.25
C LEU A 33 -19.32 22.64 -26.58
N LEU A 34 -18.80 22.06 -27.66
CA LEU A 34 -19.05 20.66 -28.04
C LEU A 34 -18.56 19.70 -26.91
N SER A 35 -17.37 19.96 -26.36
CA SER A 35 -16.86 19.19 -25.22
C SER A 35 -17.70 19.38 -23.95
N SER A 36 -18.23 20.59 -23.72
CA SER A 36 -19.07 20.90 -22.57
C SER A 36 -20.47 20.28 -22.66
N LEU A 37 -21.02 20.14 -23.87
CA LEU A 37 -22.29 19.41 -24.09
C LEU A 37 -22.18 17.95 -23.73
N ASP A 38 -21.05 17.32 -24.01
CA ASP A 38 -20.75 15.96 -23.55
C ASP A 38 -20.71 15.87 -22.01
N ASP A 39 -20.03 16.81 -21.33
CA ASP A 39 -20.00 16.85 -19.87
C ASP A 39 -21.40 17.13 -19.28
N LEU A 40 -22.17 18.02 -19.89
CA LEU A 40 -23.55 18.32 -19.49
C LEU A 40 -24.46 17.09 -19.63
N PHE A 41 -24.29 16.27 -20.66
CA PHE A 41 -25.03 15.02 -20.82
C PHE A 41 -24.80 14.08 -19.65
N ILE A 42 -23.54 13.89 -19.23
CA ILE A 42 -23.19 13.07 -18.07
C ILE A 42 -23.78 13.63 -16.77
N ASP A 43 -23.70 14.94 -16.58
CA ASP A 43 -24.26 15.63 -15.41
C ASP A 43 -25.79 15.43 -15.33
N LEU A 44 -26.49 15.67 -16.43
CA LEU A 44 -27.95 15.50 -16.51
C LEU A 44 -28.34 14.04 -16.25
N TRP A 45 -27.63 13.07 -16.86
CA TRP A 45 -27.87 11.65 -16.64
C TRP A 45 -27.68 11.27 -15.17
N TYR A 46 -26.60 11.75 -14.56
CA TYR A 46 -26.31 11.48 -13.14
C TYR A 46 -27.44 11.97 -12.23
N TRP A 47 -27.83 13.25 -12.38
CA TRP A 47 -28.82 13.87 -11.49
C TRP A 47 -30.23 13.29 -11.71
N THR A 48 -30.63 13.05 -12.96
CA THR A 48 -31.93 12.41 -13.25
C THR A 48 -31.98 10.99 -12.74
N ARG A 49 -30.90 10.21 -12.93
CA ARG A 49 -30.80 8.86 -12.36
C ARG A 49 -30.82 8.87 -10.83
N LEU A 50 -30.13 9.80 -10.20
CA LEU A 50 -30.14 9.93 -8.75
C LEU A 50 -31.55 10.24 -8.22
N LEU A 51 -32.24 11.15 -8.86
CA LEU A 51 -33.63 11.49 -8.50
C LEU A 51 -34.56 10.30 -8.72
N TYR A 52 -34.48 9.64 -9.86
CA TYR A 52 -35.25 8.42 -10.15
C TYR A 52 -35.02 7.34 -9.07
N ARG A 53 -33.78 7.05 -8.74
CA ARG A 53 -33.47 6.05 -7.71
C ARG A 53 -33.97 6.43 -6.31
N ARG A 54 -33.94 7.71 -5.96
CA ARG A 54 -34.51 8.20 -4.68
C ARG A 54 -36.04 7.98 -4.61
N LEU A 55 -36.71 8.24 -5.73
CA LEU A 55 -38.19 8.14 -5.78
C LEU A 55 -38.68 6.72 -5.91
N THR A 56 -37.91 5.80 -6.47
CA THR A 56 -38.29 4.42 -6.78
C THR A 56 -37.50 3.38 -5.97
N VAL A 57 -36.25 3.13 -6.37
CA VAL A 57 -35.43 2.02 -5.88
C VAL A 57 -35.19 2.12 -4.37
N GLN A 58 -34.82 3.32 -3.87
CA GLN A 58 -34.50 3.50 -2.45
C GLN A 58 -35.75 3.45 -1.54
N ARG A 59 -36.94 3.62 -2.12
CA ARG A 59 -38.19 3.41 -1.39
C ARG A 59 -38.61 1.94 -1.36
N ALA A 60 -38.28 1.20 -2.41
CA ALA A 60 -38.67 -0.22 -2.54
C ALA A 60 -37.69 -1.17 -1.85
N TYR A 61 -36.40 -0.82 -1.81
CA TYR A 61 -35.33 -1.70 -1.29
C TYR A 61 -34.54 -1.03 -0.18
N LYS A 62 -34.34 -1.78 0.91
CA LYS A 62 -33.46 -1.34 1.99
C LYS A 62 -31.99 -1.39 1.52
N PRO A 63 -31.17 -0.41 1.89
CA PRO A 63 -29.73 -0.43 1.59
C PRO A 63 -29.05 -1.60 2.30
N LEU A 64 -27.97 -2.10 1.69
CA LEU A 64 -27.09 -3.10 2.29
C LEU A 64 -26.46 -2.51 3.58
N THR A 65 -26.49 -3.30 4.64
CA THR A 65 -25.94 -2.93 5.95
C THR A 65 -24.64 -3.67 6.24
N ALA A 66 -23.78 -3.11 7.09
CA ALA A 66 -22.55 -3.78 7.52
C ALA A 66 -22.85 -5.15 8.16
N ALA A 67 -23.89 -5.27 8.99
CA ALA A 67 -24.27 -6.53 9.63
C ALA A 67 -24.53 -7.67 8.62
N GLN A 68 -25.07 -7.36 7.44
CA GLN A 68 -25.30 -8.36 6.40
C GLN A 68 -24.00 -8.88 5.76
N LEU A 69 -22.92 -8.09 5.79
CA LEU A 69 -21.60 -8.53 5.32
C LEU A 69 -21.01 -9.61 6.22
N TYR A 70 -21.28 -9.53 7.53
CA TYR A 70 -20.80 -10.49 8.54
C TYR A 70 -21.62 -11.77 8.63
N GLN A 71 -22.81 -11.81 8.04
CA GLN A 71 -23.66 -13.01 8.03
C GLN A 71 -23.18 -14.09 7.06
N ARG A 72 -22.23 -13.75 6.18
CA ARG A 72 -21.73 -14.68 5.19
C ARG A 72 -20.40 -15.26 5.63
N ASP A 73 -20.28 -16.58 5.51
CA ASP A 73 -19.03 -17.31 5.77
C ASP A 73 -17.90 -16.79 4.89
N GLU A 74 -16.72 -16.70 5.46
CA GLU A 74 -15.53 -16.22 4.77
C GLU A 74 -15.02 -17.26 3.76
N GLN A 75 -15.08 -16.91 2.48
CA GLN A 75 -14.47 -17.69 1.40
C GLN A 75 -12.97 -17.32 1.28
N PRO A 76 -12.09 -18.23 0.82
CA PRO A 76 -10.70 -17.87 0.56
C PRO A 76 -10.60 -16.75 -0.48
N ILE A 77 -9.82 -15.70 -0.18
CA ILE A 77 -9.55 -14.58 -1.10
C ILE A 77 -8.04 -14.41 -1.21
N ALA A 78 -7.52 -14.28 -2.45
CA ALA A 78 -6.15 -13.90 -2.69
C ALA A 78 -6.03 -12.38 -2.89
N ILE A 79 -4.93 -11.79 -2.40
CA ILE A 79 -4.57 -10.40 -2.69
C ILE A 79 -3.27 -10.45 -3.48
N MET A 80 -3.21 -9.78 -4.62
CA MET A 80 -2.02 -9.67 -5.45
C MET A 80 -1.46 -8.24 -5.42
N VAL A 81 -0.16 -8.12 -5.17
CA VAL A 81 0.57 -6.86 -5.05
C VAL A 81 1.82 -6.94 -5.92
N PRO A 82 1.92 -6.20 -7.01
CA PRO A 82 3.15 -6.12 -7.81
C PRO A 82 4.12 -5.12 -7.16
N ALA A 83 5.38 -5.52 -6.94
CA ALA A 83 6.39 -4.67 -6.31
C ALA A 83 7.67 -4.61 -7.15
N TRP A 84 8.08 -3.38 -7.55
CA TRP A 84 9.33 -3.07 -8.22
C TRP A 84 9.91 -1.79 -7.66
N HIS A 85 11.05 -1.88 -6.94
CA HIS A 85 11.66 -0.78 -6.18
C HIS A 85 10.70 -0.13 -5.17
N GLU A 86 9.92 -0.96 -4.44
CA GLU A 86 8.93 -0.53 -3.43
C GLU A 86 9.42 -0.76 -1.99
N TYR A 87 10.73 -0.87 -1.77
CA TYR A 87 11.36 -1.17 -0.48
C TYR A 87 10.99 -0.18 0.64
N ASP A 88 10.63 1.05 0.30
CA ASP A 88 10.26 2.14 1.21
C ASP A 88 8.79 2.13 1.63
N VAL A 89 7.91 1.48 0.86
CA VAL A 89 6.44 1.49 1.11
C VAL A 89 5.84 0.10 1.35
N VAL A 90 6.35 -0.95 0.70
CA VAL A 90 5.74 -2.29 0.70
C VAL A 90 5.58 -2.90 2.10
N ALA A 91 6.57 -2.70 2.98
CA ALA A 91 6.51 -3.22 4.34
C ALA A 91 5.42 -2.51 5.17
N ALA A 92 5.33 -1.18 5.07
CA ALA A 92 4.35 -0.38 5.77
C ALA A 92 2.92 -0.72 5.29
N MET A 93 2.73 -0.90 3.99
CA MET A 93 1.45 -1.32 3.40
C MET A 93 1.00 -2.69 3.90
N ILE A 94 1.89 -3.70 3.88
CA ILE A 94 1.58 -5.05 4.36
C ILE A 94 1.24 -5.02 5.86
N GLU A 95 1.99 -4.28 6.65
CA GLU A 95 1.77 -4.14 8.09
C GLU A 95 0.42 -3.47 8.38
N ASP A 96 0.09 -2.39 7.67
CA ASP A 96 -1.21 -1.71 7.79
C ASP A 96 -2.35 -2.64 7.34
N MET A 97 -2.22 -3.30 6.20
CA MET A 97 -3.20 -4.26 5.68
C MET A 97 -3.52 -5.34 6.71
N VAL A 98 -2.52 -6.03 7.25
CA VAL A 98 -2.74 -7.12 8.23
C VAL A 98 -3.35 -6.59 9.53
N ARG A 99 -2.96 -5.39 9.97
CA ARG A 99 -3.50 -4.77 11.18
C ARG A 99 -4.95 -4.34 11.04
N VAL A 100 -5.33 -3.82 9.88
CA VAL A 100 -6.63 -3.17 9.65
C VAL A 100 -7.67 -4.18 9.19
N MET A 101 -7.29 -5.21 8.43
CA MET A 101 -8.22 -6.11 7.76
C MET A 101 -9.05 -6.95 8.74
N ASP A 102 -10.38 -6.79 8.67
CA ASP A 102 -11.33 -7.62 9.43
C ASP A 102 -11.81 -8.81 8.57
N TYR A 103 -10.85 -9.66 8.22
CA TYR A 103 -11.07 -10.89 7.43
C TYR A 103 -9.93 -11.86 7.74
N ARG A 104 -10.21 -13.15 7.91
CA ARG A 104 -9.20 -14.14 8.29
C ARG A 104 -8.75 -15.03 7.15
N ASN A 105 -9.66 -15.35 6.24
CA ASN A 105 -9.43 -16.35 5.18
C ASN A 105 -8.88 -15.69 3.91
N TYR A 106 -7.66 -15.11 4.00
CA TYR A 106 -6.99 -14.50 2.85
C TYR A 106 -5.50 -14.83 2.81
N VAL A 107 -4.93 -14.76 1.61
CA VAL A 107 -3.50 -14.92 1.36
C VAL A 107 -3.01 -13.76 0.48
N VAL A 108 -1.89 -13.16 0.85
CA VAL A 108 -1.27 -12.06 0.10
C VAL A 108 -0.11 -12.58 -0.72
N PHE A 109 -0.09 -12.28 -2.00
CA PHE A 109 0.97 -12.62 -2.94
C PHE A 109 1.66 -11.36 -3.43
N VAL A 110 2.94 -11.20 -3.08
CA VAL A 110 3.75 -10.04 -3.49
C VAL A 110 4.74 -10.48 -4.56
N GLY A 111 4.60 -9.93 -5.76
CA GLY A 111 5.51 -10.19 -6.88
C GLY A 111 6.76 -9.32 -6.79
N THR A 112 7.96 -9.92 -6.84
CA THR A 112 9.24 -9.22 -6.77
C THR A 112 10.19 -9.71 -7.87
N TYR A 113 11.06 -8.84 -8.35
CA TYR A 113 12.05 -9.15 -9.39
C TYR A 113 13.39 -9.55 -8.78
N GLN A 114 14.13 -10.46 -9.45
CA GLN A 114 15.41 -10.98 -8.95
C GLN A 114 16.48 -9.91 -8.75
N ASN A 115 16.48 -8.87 -9.58
CA ASN A 115 17.42 -7.75 -9.53
C ASN A 115 16.98 -6.59 -8.62
N ASP A 116 16.03 -6.84 -7.69
CA ASP A 116 15.58 -5.85 -6.69
C ASP A 116 15.78 -6.38 -5.25
N PRO A 117 17.03 -6.49 -4.77
CA PRO A 117 17.33 -7.09 -3.48
C PRO A 117 16.75 -6.32 -2.29
N GLN A 118 16.54 -5.01 -2.41
CA GLN A 118 15.98 -4.19 -1.33
C GLN A 118 14.50 -4.51 -1.09
N THR A 119 13.69 -4.53 -2.15
CA THR A 119 12.27 -4.92 -2.02
C THR A 119 12.14 -6.37 -1.59
N ILE A 120 12.99 -7.27 -2.11
CA ILE A 120 13.02 -8.68 -1.68
C ILE A 120 13.27 -8.78 -0.18
N ALA A 121 14.26 -8.05 0.36
CA ALA A 121 14.62 -8.09 1.78
C ALA A 121 13.44 -7.67 2.67
N GLU A 122 12.73 -6.59 2.28
CA GLU A 122 11.56 -6.10 3.01
C GLU A 122 10.39 -7.11 2.97
N VAL A 123 10.07 -7.66 1.79
CA VAL A 123 9.01 -8.66 1.66
C VAL A 123 9.36 -9.94 2.45
N GLU A 124 10.61 -10.40 2.43
CA GLU A 124 11.05 -11.57 3.22
C GLU A 124 11.02 -11.27 4.72
N ARG A 125 11.34 -10.04 5.14
CA ARG A 125 11.17 -9.59 6.53
C ARG A 125 9.72 -9.69 6.96
N MET A 126 8.79 -9.23 6.13
CA MET A 126 7.35 -9.31 6.41
C MET A 126 6.85 -10.77 6.38
N ARG A 127 7.35 -11.61 5.47
CA ARG A 127 6.97 -13.02 5.37
C ARG A 127 7.35 -13.85 6.61
N ARG A 128 8.45 -13.51 7.28
CA ARG A 128 8.79 -14.14 8.57
C ARG A 128 7.74 -13.86 9.65
N ARG A 129 7.15 -12.66 9.62
CA ARG A 129 6.15 -12.20 10.57
C ARG A 129 4.74 -12.70 10.22
N TYR A 130 4.32 -12.54 8.97
CA TYR A 130 2.96 -12.81 8.52
C TYR A 130 2.86 -14.11 7.74
N LYS A 131 2.21 -15.14 8.32
CA LYS A 131 2.13 -16.47 7.71
C LYS A 131 1.21 -16.53 6.47
N GLN A 132 0.30 -15.58 6.32
CA GLN A 132 -0.53 -15.41 5.12
C GLN A 132 0.19 -14.72 3.95
N LEU A 133 1.43 -14.24 4.12
CA LEU A 133 2.19 -13.58 3.08
C LEU A 133 3.03 -14.60 2.28
N ARG A 134 2.99 -14.46 0.96
CA ARG A 134 3.78 -15.24 0.00
C ARG A 134 4.55 -14.30 -0.93
N ARG A 135 5.84 -14.48 -1.06
CA ARG A 135 6.65 -13.83 -2.09
C ARG A 135 6.58 -14.65 -3.36
N VAL A 136 6.31 -13.99 -4.47
CA VAL A 136 6.36 -14.56 -5.81
C VAL A 136 7.57 -13.99 -6.53
N GLU A 137 8.45 -14.87 -6.97
CA GLU A 137 9.63 -14.50 -7.73
C GLU A 137 9.30 -14.42 -9.22
N VAL A 138 9.52 -13.25 -9.82
CA VAL A 138 9.48 -13.07 -11.27
C VAL A 138 10.82 -13.56 -11.81
N PRO A 139 10.85 -14.57 -12.73
CA PRO A 139 12.08 -15.31 -13.06
C PRO A 139 13.02 -14.60 -14.03
N HIS A 140 12.91 -13.30 -14.18
CA HIS A 140 13.77 -12.46 -15.01
C HIS A 140 13.93 -11.08 -14.40
N ASP A 141 14.90 -10.32 -14.91
CA ASP A 141 15.21 -8.99 -14.41
C ASP A 141 14.15 -7.96 -14.83
N GLY A 142 13.88 -7.01 -13.92
CA GLY A 142 13.18 -5.77 -14.21
C GLY A 142 14.12 -4.68 -14.73
N PRO A 143 13.58 -3.54 -15.20
CA PRO A 143 12.16 -3.22 -15.27
C PRO A 143 11.46 -3.85 -16.48
N THR A 144 10.23 -4.32 -16.29
CA THR A 144 9.35 -4.77 -17.38
C THR A 144 8.10 -3.88 -17.44
N CYS A 145 6.93 -4.43 -17.10
CA CYS A 145 5.69 -3.72 -16.91
C CYS A 145 4.88 -4.35 -15.76
N LYS A 146 3.92 -3.61 -15.20
CA LYS A 146 3.07 -4.10 -14.10
C LYS A 146 2.34 -5.39 -14.50
N ALA A 147 1.83 -5.46 -15.73
CA ALA A 147 1.14 -6.63 -16.28
C ALA A 147 1.96 -7.92 -16.20
N ASP A 148 3.25 -7.83 -16.48
CA ASP A 148 4.15 -8.99 -16.44
C ASP A 148 4.26 -9.55 -15.02
N CYS A 149 4.51 -8.71 -14.03
CA CYS A 149 4.52 -9.10 -12.63
C CYS A 149 3.19 -9.74 -12.20
N LEU A 150 2.06 -9.12 -12.57
CA LEU A 150 0.72 -9.62 -12.25
C LEU A 150 0.44 -10.99 -12.86
N ASN A 151 0.89 -11.23 -14.09
CA ASN A 151 0.74 -12.54 -14.74
C ASN A 151 1.50 -13.64 -13.99
N TRP A 152 2.71 -13.38 -13.51
CA TRP A 152 3.46 -14.32 -12.67
C TRP A 152 2.78 -14.55 -11.32
N VAL A 153 2.27 -13.50 -10.69
CA VAL A 153 1.53 -13.61 -9.42
C VAL A 153 0.27 -14.47 -9.58
N ILE A 154 -0.49 -14.30 -10.66
CA ILE A 154 -1.69 -15.12 -10.92
C ILE A 154 -1.32 -16.61 -11.10
N GLN A 155 -0.25 -16.90 -11.81
CA GLN A 155 0.22 -18.28 -11.96
C GLN A 155 0.62 -18.88 -10.61
N ALA A 156 1.29 -18.09 -9.76
CA ALA A 156 1.64 -18.52 -8.40
C ALA A 156 0.40 -18.75 -7.52
N ILE A 157 -0.65 -17.94 -7.66
CA ILE A 157 -1.94 -18.11 -6.96
C ILE A 157 -2.56 -19.46 -7.35
N PHE A 158 -2.68 -19.77 -8.64
CA PHE A 158 -3.25 -21.04 -9.08
C PHE A 158 -2.37 -22.26 -8.75
N LYS A 159 -1.05 -22.08 -8.70
CA LYS A 159 -0.15 -23.10 -8.18
C LYS A 159 -0.40 -23.37 -6.70
N TYR A 160 -0.51 -22.32 -5.91
CA TYR A 160 -0.81 -22.40 -4.47
C TYR A 160 -2.17 -23.06 -4.20
N GLU A 161 -3.21 -22.77 -4.98
CA GLU A 161 -4.52 -23.46 -4.87
C GLU A 161 -4.36 -24.98 -4.94
N LYS A 162 -3.56 -25.47 -5.91
CA LYS A 162 -3.32 -26.91 -6.09
C LYS A 162 -2.51 -27.51 -4.94
N GLU A 163 -1.51 -26.81 -4.45
CA GLU A 163 -0.64 -27.26 -3.35
C GLU A 163 -1.37 -27.28 -2.01
N ALA A 164 -2.18 -26.27 -1.73
CA ALA A 164 -2.92 -26.12 -0.48
C ALA A 164 -4.28 -26.85 -0.48
N GLY A 165 -4.75 -27.33 -1.64
CA GLY A 165 -6.07 -27.97 -1.80
C GLY A 165 -7.23 -27.04 -1.54
N ILE A 166 -7.09 -25.74 -1.86
CA ILE A 166 -8.10 -24.71 -1.71
C ILE A 166 -8.45 -24.08 -3.05
N GLU A 167 -9.59 -23.40 -3.14
CA GLU A 167 -9.94 -22.56 -4.29
C GLU A 167 -10.27 -21.14 -3.79
N PHE A 168 -9.59 -20.13 -4.34
CA PHE A 168 -9.92 -18.75 -4.04
C PHE A 168 -11.22 -18.33 -4.75
N ALA A 169 -12.16 -17.76 -4.00
CA ALA A 169 -13.40 -17.21 -4.56
C ALA A 169 -13.12 -16.02 -5.49
N GLY A 170 -12.08 -15.26 -5.19
CA GLY A 170 -11.64 -14.14 -6.00
C GLY A 170 -10.21 -13.70 -5.67
N VAL A 171 -9.68 -12.85 -6.54
CA VAL A 171 -8.35 -12.25 -6.42
C VAL A 171 -8.50 -10.73 -6.45
N VAL A 172 -7.93 -10.06 -5.46
CA VAL A 172 -7.97 -8.60 -5.30
C VAL A 172 -6.65 -8.00 -5.74
N LEU A 173 -6.70 -6.95 -6.54
CA LEU A 173 -5.52 -6.21 -6.99
C LEU A 173 -5.33 -4.96 -6.15
N HIS A 174 -4.14 -4.82 -5.56
CA HIS A 174 -3.67 -3.64 -4.86
C HIS A 174 -2.26 -3.26 -5.29
N ASP A 175 -1.94 -1.98 -5.17
CA ASP A 175 -0.58 -1.46 -5.31
C ASP A 175 0.12 -1.39 -3.94
N SER A 176 1.44 -1.22 -3.95
CA SER A 176 2.28 -1.26 -2.74
C SER A 176 2.08 -0.07 -1.79
N GLU A 177 1.33 0.94 -2.21
CA GLU A 177 1.02 2.18 -1.47
C GLU A 177 -0.44 2.30 -1.04
N ASP A 178 -1.27 1.28 -1.29
CA ASP A 178 -2.70 1.32 -1.01
C ASP A 178 -3.02 1.27 0.49
N VAL A 179 -3.88 2.17 0.96
CA VAL A 179 -4.46 2.15 2.29
C VAL A 179 -5.85 1.53 2.24
N LEU A 180 -5.99 0.38 2.89
CA LEU A 180 -7.19 -0.45 2.83
C LEU A 180 -8.19 -0.13 3.96
N HIS A 181 -9.41 -0.65 3.81
CA HIS A 181 -10.45 -0.52 4.83
C HIS A 181 -10.81 -1.88 5.44
N PRO A 182 -11.08 -1.98 6.77
CA PRO A 182 -11.35 -3.25 7.46
C PRO A 182 -12.39 -4.15 6.79
N VAL A 183 -13.48 -3.59 6.28
CA VAL A 183 -14.60 -4.34 5.70
C VAL A 183 -14.45 -4.66 4.21
N GLU A 184 -13.32 -4.35 3.60
CA GLU A 184 -13.12 -4.47 2.17
C GLU A 184 -13.29 -5.91 1.68
N LEU A 185 -12.56 -6.86 2.25
CA LEU A 185 -12.67 -8.27 1.86
C LEU A 185 -14.05 -8.87 2.20
N ARG A 186 -14.70 -8.44 3.29
CA ARG A 186 -16.07 -8.84 3.59
C ARG A 186 -17.06 -8.38 2.53
N PHE A 187 -16.85 -7.17 2.02
CA PHE A 187 -17.67 -6.62 0.96
C PHE A 187 -17.47 -7.37 -0.37
N PHE A 188 -16.22 -7.69 -0.73
CA PHE A 188 -15.92 -8.54 -1.88
C PHE A 188 -16.52 -9.93 -1.72
N ASN A 189 -16.33 -10.57 -0.57
CA ASN A 189 -16.91 -11.88 -0.25
C ASN A 189 -18.43 -11.91 -0.43
N TYR A 190 -19.11 -10.82 -0.05
CA TYR A 190 -20.56 -10.70 -0.22
C TYR A 190 -20.99 -10.64 -1.68
N LEU A 191 -20.20 -10.00 -2.56
CA LEU A 191 -20.55 -9.76 -3.96
C LEU A 191 -20.05 -10.83 -4.93
N LEU A 192 -18.92 -11.49 -4.63
CA LEU A 192 -18.25 -12.46 -5.51
C LEU A 192 -19.15 -13.50 -6.16
N PRO A 193 -20.13 -14.11 -5.49
CA PRO A 193 -20.97 -15.11 -6.13
C PRO A 193 -21.88 -14.57 -7.25
N ARG A 194 -22.04 -13.24 -7.29
CA ARG A 194 -22.96 -12.57 -8.22
C ARG A 194 -22.26 -11.67 -9.22
N LYS A 195 -20.99 -11.33 -8.96
CA LYS A 195 -20.22 -10.40 -9.77
C LYS A 195 -18.86 -10.99 -10.11
N ASP A 196 -18.45 -10.77 -11.35
CA ASP A 196 -17.17 -11.25 -11.89
C ASP A 196 -16.04 -10.26 -11.69
N MET A 197 -16.34 -8.97 -11.73
CA MET A 197 -15.41 -7.90 -11.41
C MET A 197 -16.09 -6.87 -10.52
N ILE A 198 -15.46 -6.55 -9.41
CA ILE A 198 -15.94 -5.57 -8.44
C ILE A 198 -14.88 -4.48 -8.31
N GLN A 199 -15.22 -3.26 -8.75
CA GLN A 199 -14.34 -2.11 -8.64
C GLN A 199 -14.80 -1.21 -7.50
N LEU A 200 -13.92 -0.96 -6.53
CA LEU A 200 -14.10 0.10 -5.51
C LEU A 200 -13.70 1.47 -6.07
N PRO A 201 -14.28 2.55 -5.56
CA PRO A 201 -13.74 3.89 -5.79
C PRO A 201 -12.28 3.99 -5.33
N VAL A 202 -11.52 4.83 -6.02
CA VAL A 202 -10.20 5.29 -5.57
C VAL A 202 -10.33 6.74 -5.11
N ALA A 203 -9.73 7.07 -3.99
CA ALA A 203 -9.75 8.41 -3.45
C ALA A 203 -8.32 8.82 -3.05
N SER A 204 -7.93 10.04 -3.39
CA SER A 204 -6.69 10.59 -2.88
C SER A 204 -6.75 10.74 -1.36
N LEU A 205 -5.68 10.40 -0.67
CA LEU A 205 -5.49 10.86 0.71
C LEU A 205 -5.46 12.38 0.77
N GLU A 206 -6.02 12.95 1.84
CA GLU A 206 -6.11 14.40 1.98
C GLU A 206 -4.71 15.00 2.11
N ARG A 207 -4.40 15.99 1.26
CA ARG A 207 -3.15 16.74 1.25
C ARG A 207 -3.38 18.15 1.82
N ASN A 208 -2.29 18.82 2.16
CA ASN A 208 -2.37 20.18 2.66
C ASN A 208 -2.99 21.12 1.61
N TRP A 209 -3.66 22.16 2.08
CA TRP A 209 -4.36 23.13 1.23
C TRP A 209 -3.46 23.83 0.20
N PHE A 210 -2.17 24.03 0.50
CA PHE A 210 -1.19 24.68 -0.39
C PHE A 210 -0.57 23.71 -1.43
N GLU A 211 -0.76 22.41 -1.32
CA GLU A 211 -0.29 21.41 -2.29
C GLU A 211 -1.24 21.34 -3.50
N LEU A 212 -1.15 22.38 -4.35
CA LEU A 212 -2.11 22.54 -5.45
C LEU A 212 -2.07 21.40 -6.46
N VAL A 213 -0.89 20.85 -6.75
CA VAL A 213 -0.71 19.78 -7.73
C VAL A 213 -1.37 18.49 -7.24
N ALA A 214 -1.04 18.03 -6.03
CA ALA A 214 -1.68 16.85 -5.42
C ALA A 214 -3.19 17.06 -5.26
N GLY A 215 -3.61 18.28 -4.92
CA GLY A 215 -5.02 18.66 -4.84
C GLY A 215 -5.79 18.49 -6.16
N THR A 216 -5.13 18.54 -7.33
CA THR A 216 -5.81 18.25 -8.61
C THR A 216 -6.28 16.81 -8.70
N TYR A 217 -5.55 15.86 -8.12
CA TYR A 217 -5.98 14.47 -8.03
C TYR A 217 -7.17 14.29 -7.09
N MET A 218 -7.12 14.93 -5.90
CA MET A 218 -8.26 14.95 -4.98
C MET A 218 -9.54 15.40 -5.69
N ASP A 219 -9.47 16.48 -6.45
CA ASP A 219 -10.60 17.08 -7.14
C ASP A 219 -11.13 16.20 -8.28
N GLU A 220 -10.23 15.63 -9.09
CA GLU A 220 -10.61 14.79 -10.22
C GLU A 220 -11.19 13.44 -9.78
N PHE A 221 -10.55 12.75 -8.84
CA PHE A 221 -11.04 11.48 -8.34
C PHE A 221 -12.36 11.63 -7.59
N ALA A 222 -12.54 12.73 -6.81
CA ALA A 222 -13.80 13.02 -6.13
C ALA A 222 -14.99 13.14 -7.09
N GLU A 223 -14.78 13.75 -8.25
CA GLU A 223 -15.84 13.90 -9.26
C GLU A 223 -15.98 12.65 -10.12
N TRP A 224 -14.87 12.13 -10.68
CA TRP A 224 -14.87 11.01 -11.61
C TRP A 224 -15.47 9.73 -11.00
N HIS A 225 -15.04 9.36 -9.80
CA HIS A 225 -15.52 8.16 -9.12
C HIS A 225 -16.91 8.34 -8.49
N ALA A 226 -17.31 9.56 -8.15
CA ALA A 226 -18.66 9.77 -7.61
C ALA A 226 -19.74 9.90 -8.70
N LYS A 227 -19.37 10.33 -9.91
CA LYS A 227 -20.30 10.67 -10.98
C LYS A 227 -20.07 9.88 -12.27
N ASP A 228 -18.92 10.04 -12.90
CA ASP A 228 -18.68 9.54 -14.27
C ASP A 228 -18.72 8.02 -14.35
N LEU A 229 -18.05 7.29 -13.45
CA LEU A 229 -18.08 5.82 -13.42
C LEU A 229 -19.46 5.27 -13.07
N VAL A 230 -20.23 5.99 -12.25
CA VAL A 230 -21.62 5.64 -11.92
C VAL A 230 -22.55 5.76 -13.14
N VAL A 231 -22.33 6.81 -13.94
CA VAL A 231 -23.07 6.98 -15.20
C VAL A 231 -22.66 5.90 -16.19
N ARG A 232 -21.35 5.64 -16.32
CA ARG A 232 -20.82 4.60 -17.22
C ARG A 232 -21.42 3.23 -16.90
N GLU A 233 -21.39 2.80 -15.64
CA GLU A 233 -22.03 1.56 -15.20
C GLU A 233 -23.50 1.51 -15.60
N SER A 234 -24.24 2.60 -15.41
CA SER A 234 -25.67 2.66 -15.72
C SER A 234 -25.98 2.61 -17.21
N LEU A 235 -25.06 3.08 -18.05
CA LEU A 235 -25.22 3.13 -19.52
C LEU A 235 -24.86 1.80 -20.19
N VAL A 236 -23.80 1.12 -19.74
CA VAL A 236 -23.25 -0.06 -20.42
C VAL A 236 -23.14 -1.31 -19.56
N GLY A 237 -23.48 -1.23 -18.27
CA GLY A 237 -23.42 -2.37 -17.35
C GLY A 237 -21.98 -2.86 -17.03
N SER A 238 -20.96 -2.12 -17.45
CA SER A 238 -19.56 -2.44 -17.20
C SER A 238 -18.76 -1.21 -16.80
N VAL A 239 -17.66 -1.44 -16.06
CA VAL A 239 -16.74 -0.39 -15.64
C VAL A 239 -15.30 -0.84 -15.95
N PRO A 240 -14.37 0.09 -16.23
CA PRO A 240 -12.95 -0.24 -16.29
C PRO A 240 -12.43 -0.62 -14.90
N SER A 241 -11.39 -1.43 -14.84
CA SER A 241 -10.59 -1.55 -13.63
C SER A 241 -9.71 -0.30 -13.48
N ALA A 242 -9.52 0.14 -12.24
CA ALA A 242 -8.63 1.25 -11.90
C ALA A 242 -7.20 0.79 -11.54
N GLY A 243 -6.93 -0.53 -11.62
CA GLY A 243 -5.63 -1.09 -11.26
C GLY A 243 -5.40 -1.26 -9.76
N VAL A 244 -6.35 -0.79 -8.92
CA VAL A 244 -6.34 -0.92 -7.47
C VAL A 244 -7.77 -1.07 -6.95
N GLY A 245 -7.96 -1.76 -5.83
CA GLY A 245 -9.28 -2.02 -5.26
C GLY A 245 -10.22 -2.74 -6.21
N THR A 246 -9.65 -3.58 -7.09
CA THR A 246 -10.39 -4.39 -8.05
C THR A 246 -10.37 -5.83 -7.61
N CYS A 247 -11.54 -6.42 -7.39
CA CYS A 247 -11.69 -7.84 -7.14
C CYS A 247 -12.19 -8.56 -8.40
N PHE A 248 -11.45 -9.57 -8.83
CA PHE A 248 -11.80 -10.46 -9.93
C PHE A 248 -12.31 -11.79 -9.36
N SER A 249 -13.47 -12.27 -9.81
CA SER A 249 -13.88 -13.64 -9.49
C SER A 249 -12.94 -14.66 -10.12
N ARG A 250 -12.87 -15.85 -9.54
CA ARG A 250 -12.11 -16.96 -10.12
C ARG A 250 -12.55 -17.23 -11.56
N ARG A 251 -13.86 -17.14 -11.84
CA ARG A 251 -14.43 -17.31 -13.18
C ARG A 251 -13.91 -16.26 -14.17
N ALA A 252 -13.81 -14.99 -13.74
CA ALA A 252 -13.26 -13.92 -14.57
C ALA A 252 -11.80 -14.18 -14.95
N LEU A 253 -10.96 -14.55 -13.98
CA LEU A 253 -9.55 -14.85 -14.25
C LEU A 253 -9.36 -16.04 -15.16
N LEU A 254 -10.10 -17.12 -14.95
CA LEU A 254 -10.05 -18.30 -15.83
C LEU A 254 -10.48 -17.96 -17.26
N GLY A 255 -11.51 -17.09 -17.42
CA GLY A 255 -11.91 -16.59 -18.72
C GLY A 255 -10.82 -15.79 -19.43
N LEU A 256 -10.15 -14.89 -18.72
CA LEU A 256 -9.04 -14.09 -19.24
C LEU A 256 -7.82 -14.96 -19.59
N ILE A 257 -7.51 -15.95 -18.77
CA ILE A 257 -6.44 -16.92 -19.02
C ILE A 257 -6.72 -17.73 -20.29
N ALA A 258 -7.95 -18.19 -20.48
CA ALA A 258 -8.34 -18.96 -21.64
C ALA A 258 -8.30 -18.16 -22.96
N GLU A 259 -8.48 -16.83 -22.88
CA GLU A 259 -8.40 -15.92 -24.05
C GLU A 259 -6.96 -15.65 -24.49
N THR A 260 -5.96 -15.75 -23.61
CA THR A 260 -4.64 -15.11 -23.78
C THR A 260 -3.45 -16.01 -23.47
N ASP A 261 -3.47 -17.29 -23.79
CA ASP A 261 -2.34 -18.20 -23.56
C ASP A 261 -1.67 -18.00 -22.18
N ASN A 262 -2.48 -17.95 -21.12
CA ASN A 262 -2.04 -17.82 -19.74
C ASN A 262 -1.44 -16.45 -19.35
N GLN A 263 -1.73 -15.37 -20.11
CA GLN A 263 -1.31 -14.01 -19.81
C GLN A 263 -2.54 -13.06 -19.69
N PRO A 264 -3.32 -13.15 -18.60
CA PRO A 264 -4.56 -12.37 -18.46
C PRO A 264 -4.36 -10.87 -18.57
N PHE A 265 -3.23 -10.33 -18.15
CA PHE A 265 -2.88 -8.91 -18.31
C PHE A 265 -1.98 -8.70 -19.52
N ASN A 266 -2.33 -7.71 -20.35
CA ASN A 266 -1.61 -7.41 -21.59
C ASN A 266 -0.30 -6.68 -21.29
N THR A 267 0.83 -7.32 -21.54
CA THR A 267 2.18 -6.77 -21.28
C THR A 267 2.60 -5.68 -22.29
N GLU A 268 1.86 -5.48 -23.36
CA GLU A 268 2.11 -4.39 -24.30
C GLU A 268 1.33 -3.10 -23.95
N SER A 269 0.39 -3.16 -22.98
CA SER A 269 -0.37 -2.02 -22.52
C SER A 269 0.31 -1.35 -21.31
N LEU A 270 0.27 -0.02 -21.26
CA LEU A 270 0.65 0.76 -20.07
C LEU A 270 -0.52 0.97 -19.10
N THR A 271 -1.71 0.51 -19.47
CA THR A 271 -2.95 0.51 -18.68
C THR A 271 -3.66 -0.82 -18.90
N GLU A 272 -2.99 -1.88 -18.46
CA GLU A 272 -3.43 -3.28 -18.54
C GLU A 272 -4.75 -3.50 -17.80
N ASP A 273 -4.96 -2.76 -16.73
CA ASP A 273 -6.16 -2.72 -15.90
C ASP A 273 -7.39 -2.23 -16.65
N TYR A 274 -7.26 -1.12 -17.37
CA TYR A 274 -8.34 -0.59 -18.21
C TYR A 274 -8.76 -1.58 -19.30
N ASP A 275 -7.81 -2.27 -19.93
CA ASP A 275 -8.06 -3.27 -20.97
C ASP A 275 -8.84 -4.48 -20.43
N VAL A 276 -8.48 -4.99 -19.26
CA VAL A 276 -9.14 -6.14 -18.61
C VAL A 276 -10.63 -5.88 -18.42
N GLY A 277 -11.02 -4.70 -17.93
CA GLY A 277 -12.43 -4.35 -17.74
C GLY A 277 -13.24 -4.39 -19.06
N ALA A 278 -12.64 -3.89 -20.15
CA ALA A 278 -13.28 -3.93 -21.48
C ALA A 278 -13.40 -5.35 -22.02
N ARG A 279 -12.41 -6.22 -21.81
CA ARG A 279 -12.41 -7.63 -22.24
C ARG A 279 -13.45 -8.44 -21.50
N LEU A 280 -13.53 -8.30 -20.18
CA LEU A 280 -14.57 -8.96 -19.36
C LEU A 280 -15.98 -8.56 -19.81
N GLY A 281 -16.19 -7.28 -20.13
CA GLY A 281 -17.45 -6.81 -20.70
C GLY A 281 -17.80 -7.47 -22.05
N LYS A 282 -16.81 -7.70 -22.93
CA LYS A 282 -17.01 -8.43 -24.19
C LYS A 282 -17.37 -9.90 -23.99
N MET A 283 -16.86 -10.53 -22.93
CA MET A 283 -17.20 -11.90 -22.55
C MET A 283 -18.59 -12.01 -21.88
N GLY A 284 -19.31 -10.89 -21.71
CA GLY A 284 -20.62 -10.89 -21.04
C GLY A 284 -20.54 -11.07 -19.52
N MET A 285 -19.36 -10.89 -18.93
CA MET A 285 -19.16 -11.01 -17.50
C MET A 285 -19.70 -9.80 -16.75
N GLN A 286 -20.21 -10.03 -15.55
CA GLN A 286 -20.90 -9.03 -14.74
C GLN A 286 -19.91 -8.21 -13.92
N SER A 287 -19.77 -6.93 -14.23
CA SER A 287 -19.00 -6.00 -13.39
C SER A 287 -19.91 -5.06 -12.58
N ILE A 288 -19.35 -4.47 -11.52
CA ILE A 288 -20.04 -3.48 -10.68
C ILE A 288 -19.05 -2.43 -10.20
N PHE A 289 -19.48 -1.16 -10.23
CA PHE A 289 -18.83 -0.07 -9.52
C PHE A 289 -19.48 0.07 -8.13
N ALA A 290 -18.80 -0.46 -7.12
CA ALA A 290 -19.37 -0.64 -5.80
C ALA A 290 -19.21 0.64 -4.94
N ARG A 291 -20.31 1.09 -4.29
CA ARG A 291 -20.33 2.28 -3.44
C ARG A 291 -21.04 1.97 -2.13
N PHE A 292 -20.35 1.28 -1.26
CA PHE A 292 -20.84 0.98 0.08
C PHE A 292 -20.42 2.09 1.04
N PRO A 293 -21.35 2.72 1.81
CA PRO A 293 -20.99 3.81 2.72
C PRO A 293 -20.26 3.27 3.95
N VAL A 294 -19.11 3.84 4.26
CA VAL A 294 -18.31 3.55 5.45
C VAL A 294 -17.88 4.83 6.15
N GLN A 295 -17.41 4.69 7.38
CA GLN A 295 -16.90 5.81 8.18
C GLN A 295 -15.38 5.74 8.25
N PHE A 296 -14.74 6.85 7.91
CA PHE A 296 -13.29 7.03 8.07
C PHE A 296 -13.02 8.08 9.14
N ALA A 297 -12.18 7.74 10.10
CA ALA A 297 -11.60 8.71 11.01
C ALA A 297 -10.46 9.44 10.30
N THR A 298 -10.43 10.77 10.35
CA THR A 298 -9.35 11.58 9.78
C THR A 298 -9.11 12.80 10.68
N ARG A 299 -7.88 13.32 10.66
CA ARG A 299 -7.53 14.58 11.32
C ARG A 299 -7.56 15.70 10.31
N ARG A 300 -8.24 16.78 10.64
CA ARG A 300 -8.34 17.94 9.77
C ARG A 300 -8.10 19.23 10.53
N LYS A 301 -7.32 20.11 9.94
CA LYS A 301 -7.17 21.51 10.39
C LYS A 301 -8.22 22.36 9.68
N ALA A 302 -9.07 23.05 10.44
CA ALA A 302 -10.02 24.01 9.89
C ALA A 302 -9.29 25.25 9.32
N TRP A 303 -10.04 26.11 8.60
CA TRP A 303 -9.57 27.41 8.10
C TRP A 303 -8.28 27.31 7.27
N PHE A 304 -8.29 26.47 6.23
CA PHE A 304 -7.15 26.32 5.32
C PHE A 304 -5.83 25.97 6.03
N GLY A 305 -5.90 25.20 7.13
CA GLY A 305 -4.72 24.76 7.87
C GLY A 305 -4.28 25.68 9.02
N PHE A 306 -4.92 26.82 9.24
CA PHE A 306 -4.61 27.74 10.34
C PHE A 306 -5.31 27.40 11.66
N GLY A 307 -6.36 26.56 11.63
CA GLY A 307 -7.11 26.15 12.81
C GLY A 307 -6.45 25.01 13.58
N LYS A 308 -7.02 24.71 14.76
CA LYS A 308 -6.62 23.54 15.55
C LYS A 308 -7.00 22.25 14.82
N GLU A 309 -6.15 21.23 14.95
CA GLU A 309 -6.47 19.88 14.50
C GLU A 309 -7.68 19.32 15.27
N ARG A 310 -8.56 18.68 14.53
CA ARG A 310 -9.73 17.99 15.09
C ARG A 310 -9.86 16.63 14.46
N ASP A 311 -10.13 15.64 15.28
CA ASP A 311 -10.54 14.32 14.80
C ASP A 311 -11.98 14.43 14.29
N ILE A 312 -12.19 14.11 13.05
CA ILE A 312 -13.51 14.08 12.41
C ILE A 312 -13.77 12.72 11.79
N THR A 313 -15.02 12.29 11.82
CA THR A 313 -15.48 11.11 11.11
C THR A 313 -16.18 11.53 9.83
N VAL A 314 -15.66 11.09 8.70
CA VAL A 314 -16.22 11.36 7.37
C VAL A 314 -16.89 10.11 6.86
N THR A 315 -18.16 10.24 6.43
CA THR A 315 -18.86 9.18 5.73
C THR A 315 -18.59 9.29 4.24
N MET A 316 -17.93 8.29 3.67
CA MET A 316 -17.60 8.22 2.25
C MET A 316 -17.82 6.80 1.72
N PRO A 317 -17.87 6.57 0.41
CA PRO A 317 -17.89 5.22 -0.12
C PRO A 317 -16.67 4.42 0.32
N LEU A 318 -16.84 3.10 0.56
CA LEU A 318 -15.73 2.17 0.70
C LEU A 318 -14.82 2.32 -0.52
N CYS A 319 -13.57 2.69 -0.30
CA CYS A 319 -12.61 3.05 -1.35
C CYS A 319 -11.19 2.68 -0.93
N VAL A 320 -10.33 2.47 -1.91
CA VAL A 320 -8.88 2.46 -1.74
C VAL A 320 -8.39 3.90 -1.68
N ARG A 321 -7.43 4.16 -0.82
CA ARG A 321 -6.85 5.49 -0.66
C ARG A 321 -5.34 5.43 -0.81
N GLU A 322 -4.78 6.40 -1.51
CA GLU A 322 -3.34 6.52 -1.74
C GLU A 322 -2.91 7.98 -1.83
N PHE A 323 -1.62 8.25 -1.70
CA PHE A 323 -1.05 9.54 -2.00
C PHE A 323 -0.69 9.64 -3.47
N PHE A 324 -1.22 10.69 -4.11
CA PHE A 324 -0.85 11.05 -5.49
C PHE A 324 0.32 12.04 -5.51
N PRO A 325 1.04 12.12 -6.65
CA PRO A 325 2.18 13.02 -6.80
C PRO A 325 1.87 14.46 -6.44
N ASP A 326 2.76 15.08 -5.68
CA ASP A 326 2.68 16.45 -5.19
C ASP A 326 3.47 17.45 -6.04
N THR A 327 4.47 16.99 -6.82
CA THR A 327 5.25 17.84 -7.72
C THR A 327 4.66 17.86 -9.13
N PHE A 328 4.78 19.00 -9.79
CA PHE A 328 4.32 19.17 -11.17
C PHE A 328 4.95 18.14 -12.13
N ARG A 329 6.25 17.85 -11.94
CA ARG A 329 7.01 16.92 -12.80
C ARG A 329 6.52 15.48 -12.65
N THR A 330 6.35 14.99 -11.45
CA THR A 330 5.87 13.63 -11.18
C THR A 330 4.42 13.47 -11.62
N ALA A 331 3.58 14.48 -11.38
CA ALA A 331 2.18 14.49 -11.77
C ALA A 331 2.00 14.37 -13.30
N TYR A 332 2.65 15.22 -14.12
CA TYR A 332 2.48 15.10 -15.57
C TYR A 332 3.10 13.82 -16.15
N ARG A 333 4.13 13.26 -15.51
CA ARG A 333 4.71 11.96 -15.93
C ARG A 333 3.74 10.81 -15.68
N GLN A 334 3.10 10.74 -14.52
CA GLN A 334 2.10 9.74 -14.20
C GLN A 334 0.88 9.85 -15.14
N ARG A 335 0.32 11.06 -15.30
CA ARG A 335 -0.82 11.29 -16.20
C ARG A 335 -0.48 11.02 -17.66
N ALA A 336 0.78 11.24 -18.08
CA ALA A 336 1.22 10.91 -19.44
C ALA A 336 1.13 9.40 -19.71
N ARG A 337 1.43 8.55 -18.73
CA ARG A 337 1.26 7.09 -18.85
C ARG A 337 -0.22 6.73 -19.06
N TRP A 338 -1.12 7.28 -18.23
CA TRP A 338 -2.56 7.03 -18.35
C TRP A 338 -3.10 7.54 -19.72
N THR A 339 -2.72 8.74 -20.12
CA THR A 339 -3.11 9.31 -21.42
C THR A 339 -2.58 8.47 -22.59
N LEU A 340 -1.34 7.99 -22.48
CA LEU A 340 -0.73 7.14 -23.50
C LEU A 340 -1.44 5.79 -23.60
N GLY A 341 -1.68 5.13 -22.48
CA GLY A 341 -2.32 3.81 -22.43
C GLY A 341 -3.79 3.87 -22.88
N ILE A 342 -4.61 4.70 -22.24
CA ILE A 342 -6.06 4.79 -22.54
C ILE A 342 -6.32 5.48 -23.88
N GLY A 343 -5.65 6.60 -24.11
CA GLY A 343 -5.93 7.46 -25.27
C GLY A 343 -5.30 6.98 -26.57
N LEU A 344 -3.97 6.77 -26.57
CA LEU A 344 -3.20 6.52 -27.78
C LEU A 344 -3.01 5.02 -28.08
N GLN A 345 -2.53 4.22 -27.11
CA GLN A 345 -2.41 2.76 -27.27
C GLN A 345 -3.79 2.10 -27.35
N GLY A 346 -4.73 2.51 -26.48
CA GLY A 346 -6.09 2.00 -26.46
C GLY A 346 -6.84 2.23 -27.78
N TRP A 347 -6.46 3.24 -28.58
CA TRP A 347 -7.01 3.45 -29.91
C TRP A 347 -6.75 2.24 -30.83
N LYS A 348 -5.53 1.67 -30.76
CA LYS A 348 -5.13 0.51 -31.57
C LYS A 348 -5.56 -0.81 -30.90
N GLN A 349 -5.36 -0.96 -29.61
CA GLN A 349 -5.56 -2.22 -28.87
C GLN A 349 -7.03 -2.53 -28.61
N THR A 350 -7.74 -1.63 -27.94
CA THR A 350 -9.18 -1.75 -27.65
C THR A 350 -10.06 -1.38 -28.86
N GLY A 351 -9.57 -0.49 -29.72
CA GLY A 351 -10.26 0.00 -30.90
C GLY A 351 -11.51 0.83 -30.56
N TRP A 352 -12.50 0.82 -31.48
CA TRP A 352 -13.80 1.49 -31.39
C TRP A 352 -14.95 0.47 -31.46
N THR A 353 -14.84 -0.61 -30.68
CA THR A 353 -15.75 -1.77 -30.73
C THR A 353 -16.97 -1.58 -29.81
N GLY A 354 -18.01 -2.38 -30.02
CA GLY A 354 -19.19 -2.44 -29.21
C GLY A 354 -20.35 -1.57 -29.72
N THR A 355 -21.34 -1.34 -28.85
CA THR A 355 -22.53 -0.53 -29.11
C THR A 355 -22.20 0.94 -29.32
N LEU A 356 -23.13 1.73 -29.84
CA LEU A 356 -22.95 3.19 -29.97
C LEU A 356 -22.63 3.84 -28.62
N THR A 357 -23.24 3.36 -27.54
CA THR A 357 -22.96 3.84 -26.18
C THR A 357 -21.52 3.52 -25.76
N ASN A 358 -21.02 2.31 -26.05
CA ASN A 358 -19.61 1.97 -25.77
C ASN A 358 -18.65 2.87 -26.57
N ARG A 359 -18.92 3.10 -27.87
CA ARG A 359 -18.10 3.99 -28.71
C ARG A 359 -18.10 5.42 -28.20
N TYR A 360 -19.26 5.91 -27.73
CA TYR A 360 -19.36 7.22 -27.09
C TYR A 360 -18.49 7.31 -25.83
N LEU A 361 -18.53 6.31 -24.96
CA LEU A 361 -17.70 6.29 -23.74
C LEU A 361 -16.21 6.19 -24.08
N LEU A 362 -15.83 5.41 -25.09
CA LEU A 362 -14.44 5.37 -25.60
C LEU A 362 -13.99 6.73 -26.16
N PHE A 363 -14.88 7.44 -26.87
CA PHE A 363 -14.62 8.80 -27.31
C PHE A 363 -14.37 9.73 -26.12
N ARG A 364 -15.23 9.64 -25.09
CA ARG A 364 -15.12 10.44 -23.89
C ARG A 364 -13.78 10.21 -23.15
N ASP A 365 -13.35 8.96 -23.01
CA ASP A 365 -12.07 8.60 -22.38
C ASP A 365 -10.87 9.16 -23.17
N ARG A 366 -11.00 9.32 -24.49
CA ARG A 366 -9.92 9.71 -25.41
C ARG A 366 -9.92 11.19 -25.79
N LYS A 367 -11.04 11.90 -25.64
CA LYS A 367 -11.14 13.32 -26.08
C LYS A 367 -10.04 14.20 -25.45
N GLY A 368 -9.54 13.84 -24.27
CA GLY A 368 -8.48 14.55 -23.54
C GLY A 368 -7.19 14.72 -24.33
N ILE A 369 -6.85 13.79 -25.25
CA ILE A 369 -5.63 13.88 -26.09
C ILE A 369 -5.61 15.09 -27.04
N VAL A 370 -6.77 15.71 -27.27
CA VAL A 370 -6.93 16.93 -28.10
C VAL A 370 -7.37 18.11 -27.25
N THR A 371 -8.37 17.91 -26.34
CA THR A 371 -8.97 19.02 -25.59
C THR A 371 -8.00 19.68 -24.61
N ALA A 372 -6.95 19.00 -24.18
CA ALA A 372 -5.89 19.60 -23.36
C ALA A 372 -5.15 20.73 -24.11
N PHE A 373 -4.89 20.58 -25.40
CA PHE A 373 -4.29 21.65 -26.22
C PHE A 373 -5.26 22.81 -26.42
N VAL A 374 -6.54 22.50 -26.66
CA VAL A 374 -7.59 23.51 -26.84
C VAL A 374 -7.75 24.36 -25.58
N GLY A 375 -7.67 23.74 -24.39
CA GLY A 375 -7.74 24.44 -23.10
C GLY A 375 -6.59 25.43 -22.90
N ILE A 376 -5.36 25.07 -23.24
CA ILE A 376 -4.22 26.00 -23.16
C ILE A 376 -4.31 27.09 -24.21
N LEU A 377 -4.74 26.76 -25.45
CA LEU A 377 -4.97 27.76 -26.46
C LEU A 377 -6.02 28.79 -26.02
N ALA A 378 -7.09 28.35 -25.34
CA ALA A 378 -8.06 29.27 -24.76
C ALA A 378 -7.43 30.23 -23.74
N TYR A 379 -6.52 29.74 -22.85
CA TYR A 379 -5.80 30.61 -21.92
C TYR A 379 -4.90 31.65 -22.64
N VAL A 380 -4.21 31.23 -23.68
CA VAL A 380 -3.38 32.13 -24.51
C VAL A 380 -4.25 33.20 -25.17
N LEU A 381 -5.41 32.85 -25.73
CA LEU A 381 -6.34 33.81 -26.32
C LEU A 381 -6.90 34.76 -25.26
N VAL A 382 -7.35 34.27 -24.09
CA VAL A 382 -7.85 35.12 -23.00
C VAL A 382 -6.75 36.07 -22.52
N ALA A 383 -5.51 35.62 -22.35
CA ALA A 383 -4.40 36.49 -21.96
C ALA A 383 -4.16 37.61 -22.98
N GLN A 384 -4.23 37.30 -24.27
CA GLN A 384 -4.09 38.30 -25.33
C GLN A 384 -5.26 39.31 -25.33
N PHE A 385 -6.50 38.85 -25.19
CA PHE A 385 -7.65 39.76 -25.07
C PHE A 385 -7.55 40.66 -23.82
N LEU A 386 -7.04 40.15 -22.71
CA LEU A 386 -6.78 40.97 -21.50
C LEU A 386 -5.68 42.01 -21.72
N LEU A 387 -4.64 41.68 -22.52
CA LEU A 387 -3.61 42.63 -22.91
C LEU A 387 -4.20 43.74 -23.82
N PHE A 388 -5.02 43.36 -24.82
CA PHE A 388 -5.69 44.32 -25.65
C PHE A 388 -6.68 45.23 -24.90
N ALA A 389 -7.46 44.64 -23.97
CA ALA A 389 -8.35 45.39 -23.10
C ALA A 389 -7.57 46.37 -22.21
N GLY A 390 -6.44 45.92 -21.62
CA GLY A 390 -5.56 46.80 -20.84
C GLY A 390 -4.97 47.95 -21.69
N ALA A 391 -4.50 47.66 -22.91
CA ALA A 391 -4.01 48.67 -23.84
C ALA A 391 -5.10 49.67 -24.22
N GLY A 392 -6.35 49.20 -24.40
CA GLY A 392 -7.51 50.07 -24.65
C GLY A 392 -7.79 50.99 -23.46
N LEU A 393 -7.74 50.48 -22.23
CA LEU A 393 -7.92 51.30 -21.01
C LEU A 393 -6.83 52.39 -20.86
N LEU A 394 -5.63 52.11 -21.38
CA LEU A 394 -4.49 53.07 -21.37
C LEU A 394 -4.50 54.02 -22.56
N GLY A 395 -5.51 53.96 -23.45
CA GLY A 395 -5.61 54.77 -24.65
C GLY A 395 -4.56 54.48 -25.73
N TRP A 396 -3.97 53.29 -25.69
CA TRP A 396 -2.93 52.86 -26.66
C TRP A 396 -3.51 52.15 -27.88
N MET A 397 -4.84 51.90 -27.90
CA MET A 397 -5.49 51.20 -29.00
C MET A 397 -6.23 52.18 -29.92
N PRO A 398 -6.15 51.98 -31.27
CA PRO A 398 -6.96 52.76 -32.18
C PRO A 398 -8.45 52.50 -31.98
N GLU A 399 -9.29 53.55 -32.05
CA GLU A 399 -10.76 53.47 -31.92
C GLU A 399 -11.46 52.66 -33.04
N LEU A 400 -10.72 52.15 -34.00
CA LEU A 400 -11.18 51.59 -35.28
C LEU A 400 -11.46 50.08 -35.27
N ILE A 401 -11.46 49.39 -34.10
CA ILE A 401 -11.66 47.93 -34.13
C ILE A 401 -13.09 47.62 -33.66
N ALA A 402 -13.99 47.48 -34.66
CA ALA A 402 -15.31 46.89 -34.41
C ALA A 402 -15.15 45.38 -34.17
N SER A 403 -15.57 44.92 -32.99
CA SER A 403 -15.50 43.50 -32.69
C SER A 403 -16.64 42.74 -33.38
N PRO A 404 -16.34 41.66 -34.16
CA PRO A 404 -17.39 40.78 -34.70
C PRO A 404 -18.25 40.16 -33.60
N PHE A 405 -17.73 40.01 -32.38
CA PHE A 405 -18.50 39.55 -31.23
C PHE A 405 -19.55 40.56 -30.76
N ALA A 406 -19.30 41.86 -30.92
CA ALA A 406 -20.26 42.89 -30.54
C ALA A 406 -21.50 42.90 -31.46
N ASP A 407 -21.34 42.60 -32.75
CA ASP A 407 -22.39 42.70 -33.76
C ASP A 407 -23.09 41.38 -34.09
N SER A 408 -22.56 40.23 -33.60
CA SER A 408 -23.10 38.90 -33.90
C SER A 408 -23.81 38.27 -32.71
N ALA A 409 -25.15 38.22 -32.76
CA ALA A 409 -25.95 37.54 -31.74
C ALA A 409 -25.55 36.06 -31.54
N TRP A 410 -25.11 35.40 -32.64
CA TRP A 410 -24.66 33.99 -32.57
C TRP A 410 -23.36 33.86 -31.80
N LEU A 411 -22.38 34.72 -32.01
CA LEU A 411 -21.10 34.71 -31.28
C LEU A 411 -21.29 35.08 -29.82
N GLN A 412 -22.16 36.06 -29.52
CA GLN A 412 -22.54 36.37 -28.14
C GLN A 412 -23.21 35.17 -27.46
N GLY A 413 -24.16 34.52 -28.16
CA GLY A 413 -24.79 33.28 -27.66
C GLY A 413 -23.79 32.17 -27.37
N LEU A 414 -22.76 32.01 -28.22
CA LEU A 414 -21.68 31.05 -28.02
C LEU A 414 -20.87 31.33 -26.76
N LEU A 415 -20.52 32.60 -26.49
CA LEU A 415 -19.81 33.01 -25.29
C LEU A 415 -20.65 32.80 -24.03
N TRP A 416 -21.93 33.18 -24.05
CA TRP A 416 -22.85 32.94 -22.93
C TRP A 416 -23.03 31.46 -22.65
N ALA A 417 -23.18 30.62 -23.68
CA ALA A 417 -23.29 29.16 -23.49
C ALA A 417 -22.05 28.57 -22.84
N ASN A 418 -20.85 28.99 -23.27
CA ASN A 418 -19.60 28.56 -22.63
C ASN A 418 -19.45 29.08 -21.20
N GLY A 419 -19.87 30.33 -20.92
CA GLY A 419 -19.90 30.90 -19.59
C GLY A 419 -20.80 30.09 -18.63
N CYS A 420 -22.02 29.77 -19.07
CA CYS A 420 -22.94 28.91 -18.30
C CYS A 420 -22.36 27.52 -18.08
N ALA A 421 -21.76 26.89 -19.10
CA ALA A 421 -21.11 25.59 -18.98
C ALA A 421 -19.95 25.61 -17.99
N LEU A 422 -19.13 26.67 -18.00
CA LEU A 422 -18.03 26.86 -17.03
C LEU A 422 -18.57 26.98 -15.60
N VAL A 423 -19.60 27.78 -15.36
CA VAL A 423 -20.21 27.95 -14.02
C VAL A 423 -20.75 26.60 -13.56
N LEU A 424 -21.48 25.86 -14.38
CA LEU A 424 -21.98 24.53 -14.04
C LEU A 424 -20.83 23.58 -13.69
N ARG A 425 -19.76 23.58 -14.46
CA ARG A 425 -18.57 22.77 -14.22
C ARG A 425 -17.93 23.08 -12.86
N VAL A 426 -17.76 24.37 -12.56
CA VAL A 426 -17.20 24.84 -11.26
C VAL A 426 -18.10 24.41 -10.12
N VAL A 427 -19.41 24.60 -10.22
CA VAL A 427 -20.38 24.20 -9.18
C VAL A 427 -20.34 22.69 -8.93
N GLN A 428 -20.32 21.89 -9.99
CA GLN A 428 -20.18 20.42 -9.87
C GLN A 428 -18.90 20.02 -9.18
N ARG A 429 -17.77 20.59 -9.56
CA ARG A 429 -16.47 20.33 -8.93
C ARG A 429 -16.49 20.67 -7.44
N ILE A 430 -16.94 21.86 -7.09
CA ILE A 430 -17.07 22.30 -5.70
C ILE A 430 -17.95 21.32 -4.93
N TYR A 431 -19.09 20.91 -5.48
CA TYR A 431 -20.02 20.00 -4.83
C TYR A 431 -19.39 18.65 -4.49
N PHE A 432 -18.75 17.98 -5.49
CA PHE A 432 -18.18 16.65 -5.27
C PHE A 432 -16.96 16.70 -4.36
N VAL A 433 -16.09 17.69 -4.48
CA VAL A 433 -14.91 17.86 -3.62
C VAL A 433 -15.33 18.16 -2.18
N THR A 434 -16.31 19.07 -1.99
CA THR A 434 -16.82 19.40 -0.65
C THR A 434 -17.37 18.18 0.09
N ARG A 435 -18.01 17.27 -0.62
CA ARG A 435 -18.58 16.06 -0.01
C ARG A 435 -17.55 15.11 0.58
N LEU A 436 -16.35 15.07 0.03
CA LEU A 436 -15.27 14.18 0.48
C LEU A 436 -14.29 14.89 1.41
N TYR A 437 -13.87 16.11 1.04
CA TYR A 437 -12.74 16.81 1.66
C TYR A 437 -13.11 18.07 2.42
N GLY A 438 -14.39 18.46 2.41
CA GLY A 438 -14.86 19.68 3.08
C GLY A 438 -14.90 20.90 2.15
N TRP A 439 -15.55 21.95 2.64
CA TRP A 439 -15.84 23.16 1.84
C TRP A 439 -14.58 23.94 1.45
N GLU A 440 -13.53 23.92 2.30
CA GLU A 440 -12.24 24.56 2.03
C GLU A 440 -11.61 24.01 0.76
N HIS A 441 -11.52 22.68 0.67
CA HIS A 441 -11.03 22.00 -0.53
C HIS A 441 -11.97 22.20 -1.72
N GLY A 442 -13.29 22.29 -1.47
CA GLY A 442 -14.27 22.63 -2.50
C GLY A 442 -13.97 23.98 -3.15
N VAL A 443 -13.73 25.03 -2.37
CA VAL A 443 -13.36 26.36 -2.89
C VAL A 443 -12.00 26.34 -3.57
N LEU A 444 -11.02 25.67 -3.01
CA LEU A 444 -9.67 25.53 -3.59
C LEU A 444 -9.66 24.73 -4.89
N SER A 445 -10.69 23.93 -5.17
CA SER A 445 -10.79 23.21 -6.44
C SER A 445 -10.83 24.16 -7.65
N VAL A 446 -11.30 25.40 -7.48
CA VAL A 446 -11.38 26.37 -8.58
C VAL A 446 -9.99 26.78 -9.09
N PRO A 447 -9.06 27.32 -8.29
CA PRO A 447 -7.70 27.59 -8.77
C PRO A 447 -6.95 26.30 -9.17
N ARG A 448 -7.23 25.16 -8.53
CA ARG A 448 -6.63 23.87 -8.91
C ARG A 448 -7.05 23.40 -10.31
N MET A 449 -8.24 23.75 -10.79
CA MET A 449 -8.64 23.47 -12.19
C MET A 449 -7.66 24.08 -13.19
N VAL A 450 -7.16 25.30 -12.92
CA VAL A 450 -6.16 25.95 -13.78
C VAL A 450 -4.85 25.17 -13.73
N VAL A 451 -4.35 24.83 -12.52
CA VAL A 451 -3.13 24.03 -12.35
C VAL A 451 -3.27 22.67 -13.05
N GLY A 452 -4.42 22.00 -12.90
CA GLY A 452 -4.74 20.73 -13.55
C GLY A 452 -4.68 20.79 -15.07
N ASN A 453 -5.17 21.89 -15.67
CA ASN A 453 -5.09 22.07 -17.11
C ASN A 453 -3.64 22.19 -17.62
N PHE A 454 -2.74 22.86 -16.88
CA PHE A 454 -1.31 22.88 -17.25
C PHE A 454 -0.65 21.51 -17.06
N VAL A 455 -0.96 20.79 -15.98
CA VAL A 455 -0.49 19.42 -15.77
C VAL A 455 -0.95 18.51 -16.92
N ASN A 456 -2.23 18.58 -17.28
CA ASN A 456 -2.81 17.77 -18.36
C ASN A 456 -2.22 18.12 -19.74
N PHE A 457 -1.98 19.38 -20.03
CA PHE A 457 -1.29 19.79 -21.25
C PHE A 457 0.11 19.19 -21.37
N MET A 458 0.91 19.28 -20.29
CA MET A 458 2.25 18.70 -20.29
C MET A 458 2.21 17.17 -20.37
N ALA A 459 1.24 16.55 -19.71
CA ALA A 459 1.02 15.10 -19.76
C ALA A 459 0.68 14.63 -21.18
N VAL A 460 -0.28 15.30 -21.83
CA VAL A 460 -0.69 14.97 -23.20
C VAL A 460 0.44 15.22 -24.19
N SER A 461 1.17 16.35 -24.07
CA SER A 461 2.34 16.65 -24.91
C SER A 461 3.42 15.57 -24.78
N ARG A 462 3.71 15.12 -23.55
CA ARG A 462 4.64 14.02 -23.29
C ARG A 462 4.12 12.70 -23.87
N ALA A 463 2.84 12.38 -23.71
CA ALA A 463 2.23 11.17 -24.24
C ALA A 463 2.35 11.11 -25.76
N TRP A 464 2.02 12.19 -26.45
CA TRP A 464 2.21 12.29 -27.91
C TRP A 464 3.68 12.13 -28.33
N LYS A 465 4.60 12.81 -27.64
CA LYS A 465 6.04 12.64 -27.90
C LYS A 465 6.47 11.18 -27.75
N MET A 466 6.08 10.50 -26.67
CA MET A 466 6.42 9.09 -26.43
C MET A 466 5.81 8.18 -27.51
N PHE A 467 4.56 8.41 -27.88
CA PHE A 467 3.85 7.63 -28.88
C PHE A 467 4.49 7.79 -30.27
N ILE A 468 4.75 9.01 -30.71
CA ILE A 468 5.42 9.27 -32.00
C ILE A 468 6.83 8.67 -32.01
N THR A 469 7.57 8.84 -30.91
CA THR A 469 8.91 8.24 -30.80
C THR A 469 8.84 6.71 -30.91
N HIS A 470 7.87 6.07 -30.25
CA HIS A 470 7.65 4.62 -30.37
C HIS A 470 7.34 4.21 -31.81
N LEU A 471 6.45 4.94 -32.49
CA LEU A 471 6.09 4.64 -33.89
C LEU A 471 7.28 4.76 -34.85
N VAL A 472 8.15 5.76 -34.63
CA VAL A 472 9.29 6.03 -35.53
C VAL A 472 10.48 5.11 -35.23
N THR A 473 10.75 4.82 -33.96
CA THR A 473 11.98 4.11 -33.55
C THR A 473 11.75 2.62 -33.24
N GLY A 474 10.48 2.18 -33.07
CA GLY A 474 10.15 0.83 -32.61
C GLY A 474 10.55 0.52 -31.16
N LYS A 475 11.08 1.49 -30.40
CA LYS A 475 11.47 1.27 -29.02
C LYS A 475 10.26 0.94 -28.14
N ARG A 476 10.37 -0.11 -27.33
CA ARG A 476 9.33 -0.46 -26.36
C ARG A 476 9.14 0.66 -25.34
N LEU A 477 7.88 0.87 -24.97
CA LEU A 477 7.52 1.82 -23.92
C LEU A 477 7.83 1.14 -22.57
N ALA A 478 8.79 1.66 -21.82
CA ALA A 478 9.18 1.14 -20.52
C ALA A 478 8.29 1.70 -19.40
N TRP A 479 8.16 0.94 -18.33
CA TRP A 479 7.51 1.37 -17.09
C TRP A 479 8.30 2.53 -16.46
N ASP A 480 7.71 3.73 -16.50
CA ASP A 480 8.28 4.94 -15.88
C ASP A 480 7.74 5.02 -14.44
N LYS A 481 8.49 4.41 -13.49
CA LYS A 481 8.09 4.37 -12.09
C LYS A 481 7.98 5.78 -11.49
N THR A 482 6.91 6.03 -10.75
CA THR A 482 6.76 7.15 -9.82
C THR A 482 7.15 6.69 -8.42
N MET A 483 7.85 7.54 -7.66
CA MET A 483 8.07 7.33 -6.23
C MET A 483 6.73 7.51 -5.51
N HIS A 484 6.45 6.66 -4.55
CA HIS A 484 5.21 6.65 -3.77
C HIS A 484 5.53 6.89 -2.30
N ASP A 485 4.60 7.56 -1.59
CA ASP A 485 4.67 7.78 -0.16
C ASP A 485 3.55 6.97 0.51
N PHE A 486 3.88 6.27 1.58
CA PHE A 486 2.87 5.66 2.46
C PHE A 486 2.64 6.57 3.67
N PRO A 487 1.38 6.73 4.17
CA PRO A 487 1.13 7.53 5.36
C PRO A 487 1.94 7.01 6.54
N SER A 488 2.69 7.88 7.21
CA SER A 488 3.48 7.50 8.37
C SER A 488 2.58 6.93 9.49
N ALA A 489 3.08 5.91 10.19
CA ALA A 489 2.36 5.20 11.27
C ALA A 489 1.95 6.09 12.45
N GLU A 490 2.43 7.33 12.54
CA GLU A 490 2.09 8.30 13.60
C GLU A 490 0.60 8.68 13.63
N GLY A 491 -0.14 8.46 12.54
CA GLY A 491 -1.61 8.66 12.46
C GLY A 491 -2.44 7.49 12.99
N PHE A 492 -1.84 6.35 13.26
CA PHE A 492 -2.53 5.14 13.68
C PHE A 492 -2.31 4.91 15.17
N ASN A 493 -3.39 4.92 15.95
CA ASN A 493 -3.39 4.71 17.40
C ASN A 493 -2.63 3.43 17.78
N ASN A 494 -1.42 3.58 18.27
CA ASN A 494 -0.52 2.51 18.66
C ASN A 494 -0.97 1.92 20.01
N ARG A 495 -2.09 1.20 20.06
CA ARG A 495 -2.40 0.33 21.19
C ARG A 495 -1.42 -0.83 21.11
N ARG A 496 -0.50 -0.93 22.09
CA ARG A 496 0.36 -2.10 22.26
C ARG A 496 -0.51 -3.35 22.37
N GLN A 497 -0.57 -4.13 21.30
CA GLN A 497 -1.29 -5.39 21.29
C GLN A 497 -0.60 -6.39 22.24
N ARG A 498 -1.39 -7.21 22.91
CA ARG A 498 -0.84 -8.32 23.70
C ARG A 498 -0.27 -9.37 22.76
N LEU A 499 0.74 -10.12 23.21
CA LEU A 499 1.40 -11.14 22.39
C LEU A 499 0.42 -12.12 21.74
N GLY A 500 -0.59 -12.59 22.48
CA GLY A 500 -1.60 -13.48 21.92
C GLY A 500 -2.47 -12.84 20.84
N GLU A 501 -2.90 -11.59 21.03
CA GLU A 501 -3.66 -10.82 20.03
C GLU A 501 -2.84 -10.61 18.76
N LEU A 502 -1.56 -10.32 18.93
CA LEU A 502 -0.60 -10.14 17.86
C LEU A 502 -0.42 -11.43 17.05
N LEU A 503 -0.19 -12.56 17.70
CA LEU A 503 -0.02 -13.86 17.05
C LEU A 503 -1.28 -14.33 16.33
N LEU A 504 -2.47 -14.01 16.83
CA LEU A 504 -3.72 -14.26 16.12
C LEU A 504 -3.85 -13.40 14.86
N SER A 505 -3.55 -12.10 14.95
CA SER A 505 -3.60 -11.20 13.80
C SER A 505 -2.62 -11.59 12.70
N TRP A 506 -1.50 -12.20 13.07
CA TRP A 506 -0.50 -12.74 12.15
C TRP A 506 -0.84 -14.12 11.59
N GLN A 507 -1.97 -14.72 12.02
CA GLN A 507 -2.33 -16.10 11.70
C GLN A 507 -1.23 -17.12 12.07
N ALA A 508 -0.40 -16.77 13.04
CA ALA A 508 0.68 -17.61 13.53
C ALA A 508 0.19 -18.69 14.51
N ILE A 509 -1.03 -18.54 15.03
CA ILE A 509 -1.67 -19.50 15.92
C ILE A 509 -3.19 -19.48 15.75
N ASP A 510 -3.82 -20.65 15.90
CA ASP A 510 -5.27 -20.78 15.90
C ASP A 510 -5.88 -20.29 17.22
N PRO A 511 -7.12 -19.72 17.21
CA PRO A 511 -7.78 -19.25 18.44
C PRO A 511 -7.89 -20.31 19.53
N ASP A 512 -8.25 -21.55 19.17
CA ASP A 512 -8.43 -22.64 20.12
C ASP A 512 -7.10 -23.03 20.80
N LYS A 513 -6.00 -23.05 20.05
CA LYS A 513 -4.65 -23.28 20.57
C LYS A 513 -4.20 -22.15 21.51
N LEU A 514 -4.54 -20.89 21.17
CA LEU A 514 -4.22 -19.76 22.01
C LEU A 514 -4.98 -19.82 23.35
N GLU A 515 -6.27 -20.15 23.33
CA GLU A 515 -7.06 -20.29 24.56
C GLU A 515 -6.49 -21.37 25.48
N GLN A 516 -6.12 -22.53 24.92
CA GLN A 516 -5.47 -23.60 25.66
C GLN A 516 -4.10 -23.16 26.24
N ALA A 517 -3.29 -22.45 25.41
CA ALA A 517 -1.99 -21.97 25.87
C ALA A 517 -2.11 -20.89 26.95
N LEU A 518 -3.11 -20.03 26.88
CA LEU A 518 -3.40 -19.05 27.93
C LEU A 518 -3.81 -19.73 29.25
N GLY A 519 -4.67 -20.74 29.17
CA GLY A 519 -5.02 -21.54 30.36
C GLY A 519 -3.81 -22.18 31.01
N GLU A 520 -2.91 -22.78 30.25
CA GLU A 520 -1.67 -23.37 30.78
C GLU A 520 -0.66 -22.34 31.25
N SER A 521 -0.54 -21.21 30.54
CA SER A 521 0.32 -20.09 30.94
C SER A 521 -0.06 -19.56 32.32
N HIS A 522 -1.37 -19.42 32.58
CA HIS A 522 -1.87 -19.03 33.90
C HIS A 522 -1.66 -20.13 34.96
N ALA A 523 -1.94 -21.39 34.61
CA ALA A 523 -1.81 -22.51 35.54
C ALA A 523 -0.35 -22.80 35.92
N ARG A 524 0.61 -22.54 35.04
CA ARG A 524 2.04 -22.78 35.23
C ARG A 524 2.84 -21.52 35.53
N GLU A 525 2.20 -20.35 35.61
CA GLU A 525 2.84 -19.04 35.74
C GLU A 525 4.01 -18.83 34.72
N ALA A 526 3.86 -19.41 33.53
CA ALA A 526 4.89 -19.39 32.49
C ALA A 526 4.54 -18.37 31.39
N PRO A 527 5.53 -17.67 30.82
CA PRO A 527 5.27 -16.78 29.67
C PRO A 527 4.60 -17.51 28.51
N LEU A 528 3.55 -16.89 27.94
CA LEU A 528 2.76 -17.47 26.85
C LEU A 528 3.63 -18.00 25.69
N GLY A 529 4.64 -17.22 25.27
CA GLY A 529 5.55 -17.62 24.19
C GLY A 529 6.28 -18.94 24.46
N ARG A 530 6.69 -19.20 25.72
CA ARG A 530 7.32 -20.48 26.09
C ARG A 530 6.35 -21.65 26.05
N VAL A 531 5.11 -21.43 26.47
CA VAL A 531 4.08 -22.48 26.43
C VAL A 531 3.80 -22.86 24.98
N LEU A 532 3.69 -21.87 24.11
CA LEU A 532 3.45 -22.09 22.68
C LEU A 532 4.59 -22.85 22.00
N MET A 533 5.85 -22.46 22.30
CA MET A 533 7.04 -23.16 21.79
C MET A 533 7.16 -24.60 22.33
N ALA A 534 6.93 -24.78 23.61
CA ALA A 534 6.99 -26.11 24.22
C ALA A 534 5.95 -27.09 23.64
N LYS A 535 4.83 -26.59 23.15
CA LYS A 535 3.80 -27.38 22.44
C LYS A 535 4.09 -27.55 20.95
N GLY A 536 5.13 -26.93 20.42
CA GLY A 536 5.41 -26.93 18.99
C GLY A 536 4.36 -26.15 18.16
N TRP A 537 3.58 -25.26 18.78
CA TRP A 537 2.55 -24.47 18.12
C TRP A 537 3.08 -23.15 17.59
N LEU A 538 4.29 -22.75 18.01
CA LEU A 538 4.96 -21.53 17.57
C LEU A 538 6.45 -21.81 17.40
N ASP A 539 7.05 -21.39 16.31
CA ASP A 539 8.48 -21.45 16.08
C ASP A 539 9.22 -20.28 16.75
N GLU A 540 10.51 -20.48 17.00
CA GLU A 540 11.36 -19.50 17.69
C GLU A 540 11.54 -18.20 16.91
N GLU A 541 11.54 -18.27 15.58
CA GLU A 541 11.64 -17.10 14.69
C GLU A 541 10.40 -16.22 14.81
N THR A 542 9.22 -16.82 14.73
CA THR A 542 7.95 -16.11 14.88
C THR A 542 7.80 -15.47 16.26
N LEU A 543 8.25 -16.14 17.31
CA LEU A 543 8.24 -15.57 18.66
C LEU A 543 9.17 -14.38 18.77
N ALA A 544 10.39 -14.47 18.25
CA ALA A 544 11.35 -13.36 18.26
C ALA A 544 10.85 -12.15 17.45
N GLU A 545 10.22 -12.39 16.30
CA GLU A 545 9.55 -11.33 15.53
C GLU A 545 8.42 -10.65 16.34
N ALA A 546 7.59 -11.45 17.00
CA ALA A 546 6.49 -10.92 17.80
C ALA A 546 6.97 -10.10 19.02
N ILE A 547 8.05 -10.53 19.67
CA ILE A 547 8.67 -9.79 20.77
C ILE A 547 9.28 -8.48 20.25
N ALA A 548 10.00 -8.52 19.16
CA ALA A 548 10.60 -7.34 18.54
C ALA A 548 9.53 -6.30 18.20
N PHE A 549 8.44 -6.73 17.54
CA PHE A 549 7.32 -5.88 17.19
C PHE A 549 6.62 -5.29 18.42
N GLN A 550 6.31 -6.12 19.42
CA GLN A 550 5.60 -5.68 20.63
C GLN A 550 6.40 -4.65 21.43
N SER A 551 7.74 -4.77 21.41
CA SER A 551 8.65 -3.89 22.15
C SER A 551 9.19 -2.72 21.33
N ASP A 552 8.81 -2.61 20.07
CA ASP A 552 9.31 -1.59 19.12
C ASP A 552 10.86 -1.62 19.01
N LEU A 553 11.42 -2.84 18.98
CA LEU A 553 12.85 -3.07 18.84
C LEU A 553 13.16 -3.73 17.50
N PRO A 554 14.28 -3.38 16.84
CA PRO A 554 14.67 -4.00 15.58
C PRO A 554 15.02 -5.49 15.77
N ARG A 555 14.83 -6.26 14.69
CA ARG A 555 15.33 -7.65 14.61
C ARG A 555 16.80 -7.65 14.25
N GLY A 556 17.60 -8.28 15.10
CA GLY A 556 19.00 -8.55 14.86
C GLY A 556 19.23 -9.92 14.23
N ARG A 557 20.48 -10.16 13.91
CA ARG A 557 21.01 -11.47 13.48
C ARG A 557 22.35 -11.71 14.14
N LEU A 558 22.57 -12.94 14.58
CA LEU A 558 23.85 -13.35 15.12
C LEU A 558 24.89 -13.43 13.99
N ASP A 559 25.90 -12.58 14.05
CA ASP A 559 27.11 -12.70 13.29
C ASP A 559 28.23 -13.23 14.23
N VAL A 560 28.60 -14.48 14.02
CA VAL A 560 29.55 -15.19 14.91
C VAL A 560 30.92 -14.52 14.93
N GLU A 561 31.41 -14.06 13.77
CA GLU A 561 32.72 -13.44 13.65
C GLU A 561 32.74 -12.07 14.34
N ARG A 562 31.71 -11.28 14.13
CA ARG A 562 31.56 -9.96 14.79
C ARG A 562 31.41 -10.09 16.29
N VAL A 563 30.58 -11.00 16.79
CA VAL A 563 30.39 -11.19 18.22
C VAL A 563 31.69 -11.63 18.90
N GLN A 564 32.50 -12.47 18.28
CA GLN A 564 33.82 -12.82 18.79
C GLN A 564 34.80 -11.64 18.81
N ALA A 565 34.81 -10.86 17.72
CA ALA A 565 35.68 -9.67 17.62
C ALA A 565 35.28 -8.57 18.63
N ASP A 566 33.99 -8.40 18.85
CA ASP A 566 33.42 -7.34 19.69
C ASP A 566 33.17 -7.76 21.16
N ALA A 567 33.53 -8.98 21.52
CA ALA A 567 33.36 -9.49 22.89
C ALA A 567 33.97 -8.61 23.99
N ALA A 568 35.07 -7.94 23.67
CA ALA A 568 35.79 -7.04 24.60
C ALA A 568 35.03 -5.73 24.91
N ARG A 569 33.95 -5.41 24.18
CA ARG A 569 33.15 -4.20 24.42
C ARG A 569 32.37 -4.25 25.73
N LEU A 570 32.14 -5.44 26.27
CA LEU A 570 31.46 -5.64 27.56
C LEU A 570 32.22 -6.67 28.41
N PRO A 571 32.24 -6.50 29.72
CA PRO A 571 32.76 -7.54 30.62
C PRO A 571 31.98 -8.86 30.45
N LEU A 572 32.72 -10.00 30.41
CA LEU A 572 32.10 -11.31 30.20
C LEU A 572 31.03 -11.63 31.29
N GLU A 573 31.25 -11.15 32.49
CA GLU A 573 30.27 -11.30 33.59
C GLU A 573 28.95 -10.61 33.27
N ALA A 574 28.97 -9.39 32.70
CA ALA A 574 27.80 -8.66 32.29
C ALA A 574 27.11 -9.33 31.09
N ILE A 575 27.87 -9.81 30.10
CA ILE A 575 27.37 -10.56 28.95
C ILE A 575 26.59 -11.80 29.44
N VAL A 576 27.13 -12.56 30.34
CA VAL A 576 26.52 -13.80 30.86
C VAL A 576 25.34 -13.48 31.77
N ARG A 577 25.48 -12.49 32.66
CA ARG A 577 24.46 -12.08 33.62
C ARG A 577 23.18 -11.62 32.92
N HIS A 578 23.31 -10.74 31.92
CA HIS A 578 22.17 -10.17 31.21
C HIS A 578 21.81 -10.96 29.95
N ARG A 579 22.57 -12.00 29.61
CA ARG A 579 22.41 -12.86 28.44
C ARG A 579 22.29 -12.03 27.15
N VAL A 580 23.23 -11.14 26.97
CA VAL A 580 23.36 -10.25 25.78
C VAL A 580 24.65 -10.60 25.04
N LEU A 581 24.66 -10.30 23.74
CA LEU A 581 25.86 -10.43 22.92
C LEU A 581 26.18 -9.04 22.34
N PRO A 582 27.37 -8.49 22.59
CA PRO A 582 27.76 -7.22 21.99
C PRO A 582 28.20 -7.43 20.54
N GLN A 583 27.83 -6.51 19.67
CA GLN A 583 28.21 -6.43 18.27
C GLN A 583 28.38 -4.96 17.89
N ALA A 584 29.38 -4.61 17.10
CA ALA A 584 29.50 -3.26 16.54
C ALA A 584 28.47 -3.04 15.46
N ASP A 585 27.98 -1.80 15.32
CA ASP A 585 27.23 -1.41 14.15
C ASP A 585 28.13 -1.42 12.87
N GLU A 586 27.52 -1.30 11.69
CA GLU A 586 28.28 -1.32 10.42
C GLU A 586 29.29 -0.16 10.30
N ALA A 587 29.05 0.94 10.99
CA ALA A 587 29.97 2.08 11.07
C ALA A 587 31.03 1.93 12.19
N GLY A 588 30.94 0.88 13.02
CA GLY A 588 31.89 0.58 14.10
C GLY A 588 31.80 1.50 15.33
N GLY A 589 30.86 2.46 15.34
CA GLY A 589 30.79 3.51 16.37
C GLY A 589 29.87 3.21 17.54
N ARG A 590 28.86 2.38 17.36
CA ARG A 590 27.88 2.04 18.42
C ARG A 590 27.96 0.57 18.77
N THR A 591 27.56 0.25 20.02
CA THR A 591 27.44 -1.14 20.46
C THR A 591 25.98 -1.57 20.37
N ILE A 592 25.72 -2.61 19.57
CA ILE A 592 24.44 -3.29 19.47
C ILE A 592 24.42 -4.41 20.51
N LEU A 593 23.34 -4.49 21.27
CA LEU A 593 23.08 -5.55 22.25
C LEU A 593 22.07 -6.54 21.65
N LEU A 594 22.55 -7.68 21.19
CA LEU A 594 21.66 -8.76 20.75
C LEU A 594 21.08 -9.42 22.01
N THR A 595 19.76 -9.52 22.08
CA THR A 595 19.01 -10.10 23.21
C THR A 595 17.78 -10.86 22.73
N ALA A 596 17.35 -11.88 23.47
CA ALA A 596 16.12 -12.62 23.14
C ALA A 596 14.84 -12.00 23.74
N SER A 597 14.99 -11.04 24.65
CA SER A 597 13.87 -10.34 25.29
C SER A 597 14.27 -8.89 25.55
N PRO A 598 13.33 -7.95 25.54
CA PRO A 598 13.64 -6.55 25.87
C PRO A 598 14.29 -6.41 27.23
N LEU A 599 15.35 -5.64 27.30
CA LEU A 599 16.02 -5.29 28.55
C LEU A 599 15.33 -4.09 29.19
N SER A 600 15.31 -4.03 30.52
CA SER A 600 14.80 -2.87 31.23
C SER A 600 15.73 -1.65 31.06
N GLU A 601 15.18 -0.45 31.15
CA GLU A 601 15.97 0.79 31.04
C GLU A 601 17.19 0.84 31.99
N PRO A 602 17.11 0.41 33.26
CA PRO A 602 18.27 0.38 34.15
C PRO A 602 19.37 -0.54 33.64
N VAL A 603 19.03 -1.70 33.08
CA VAL A 603 20.01 -2.66 32.52
C VAL A 603 20.64 -2.11 31.26
N VAL A 604 19.87 -1.44 30.43
CA VAL A 604 20.41 -0.76 29.23
C VAL A 604 21.39 0.35 29.59
N ALA A 605 21.06 1.14 30.62
CA ALA A 605 21.94 2.18 31.15
C ALA A 605 23.23 1.60 31.75
N GLU A 606 23.13 0.52 32.52
CA GLU A 606 24.29 -0.22 33.07
C GLU A 606 25.22 -0.70 31.93
N LEU A 607 24.64 -1.40 30.94
CA LEU A 607 25.41 -1.93 29.82
C LEU A 607 25.99 -0.82 28.94
N GLY A 608 25.27 0.29 28.78
CA GLY A 608 25.80 1.48 28.08
C GLY A 608 26.99 2.11 28.78
N ALA A 609 26.95 2.22 30.11
CA ALA A 609 28.09 2.70 30.89
C ALA A 609 29.29 1.76 30.77
N LEU A 610 29.08 0.44 30.81
CA LEU A 610 30.13 -0.57 30.63
C LEU A 610 30.70 -0.59 29.20
N ALA A 611 29.89 -0.32 28.19
CA ALA A 611 30.31 -0.26 26.80
C ALA A 611 30.97 1.08 26.42
N GLY A 612 30.98 2.05 27.34
CA GLY A 612 31.58 3.37 27.11
C GLY A 612 30.78 4.30 26.20
N GLY A 613 29.49 4.03 25.97
CA GLY A 613 28.63 4.85 25.10
C GLY A 613 27.20 4.34 24.98
N PRO A 614 26.37 5.03 24.19
CA PRO A 614 24.99 4.62 23.98
C PRO A 614 24.94 3.26 23.27
N VAL A 615 24.04 2.39 23.74
CA VAL A 615 23.82 1.05 23.19
C VAL A 615 22.44 0.98 22.54
N GLN A 616 22.31 0.14 21.50
CA GLN A 616 21.06 -0.17 20.83
C GLN A 616 20.71 -1.64 21.08
N GLN A 617 19.44 -1.93 21.35
CA GLN A 617 18.98 -3.31 21.51
C GLN A 617 18.45 -3.86 20.19
N GLU A 618 18.75 -5.12 19.91
CA GLU A 618 18.14 -5.88 18.81
C GLU A 618 17.69 -7.25 19.30
N ILE A 619 16.50 -7.66 18.87
CA ILE A 619 15.93 -8.95 19.27
C ILE A 619 16.39 -10.04 18.31
N VAL A 620 16.97 -11.09 18.88
CA VAL A 620 17.38 -12.32 18.18
C VAL A 620 16.71 -13.54 18.80
N ARG A 621 16.81 -14.69 18.14
CA ARG A 621 16.29 -15.95 18.72
C ARG A 621 17.03 -16.34 19.99
N GLU A 622 16.35 -16.99 20.91
CA GLU A 622 16.97 -17.52 22.14
C GLU A 622 18.12 -18.50 21.82
N GLY A 623 17.94 -19.34 20.78
CA GLY A 623 18.99 -20.24 20.30
C GLY A 623 20.24 -19.52 19.81
N GLU A 624 20.11 -18.34 19.20
CA GLU A 624 21.25 -17.53 18.77
C GLU A 624 22.02 -16.96 19.97
N ILE A 625 21.32 -16.46 20.99
CA ILE A 625 21.96 -16.01 22.23
C ILE A 625 22.72 -17.16 22.91
N ALA A 626 22.08 -18.33 22.95
CA ALA A 626 22.71 -19.51 23.54
C ALA A 626 23.96 -19.98 22.78
N ALA A 627 23.92 -19.90 21.44
CA ALA A 627 25.08 -20.21 20.61
C ALA A 627 26.22 -19.22 20.81
N GLY A 628 25.93 -17.91 20.78
CA GLY A 628 26.94 -16.88 21.00
C GLY A 628 27.57 -16.94 22.41
N LEU A 629 26.77 -17.15 23.44
CA LEU A 629 27.28 -17.33 24.82
C LEU A 629 28.21 -18.54 24.96
N ARG A 630 27.92 -19.66 24.28
CA ARG A 630 28.81 -20.83 24.23
C ARG A 630 30.13 -20.50 23.58
N LEU A 631 30.11 -19.78 22.46
CA LEU A 631 31.31 -19.35 21.75
C LEU A 631 32.20 -18.47 22.65
N LEU A 632 31.60 -17.45 23.28
CA LEU A 632 32.36 -16.52 24.15
C LEU A 632 32.91 -17.20 25.39
N ARG A 633 32.18 -18.15 25.99
CA ARG A 633 32.70 -18.96 27.14
C ARG A 633 33.84 -19.88 26.70
N GLY A 634 33.78 -20.46 25.52
CA GLY A 634 34.86 -21.29 24.96
C GLY A 634 36.15 -20.51 24.77
N VAL A 635 36.09 -19.29 24.29
CA VAL A 635 37.26 -18.39 24.13
C VAL A 635 37.83 -17.96 25.49
N ALA A 636 37.00 -17.65 26.48
CA ALA A 636 37.43 -17.16 27.81
C ALA A 636 38.01 -18.24 28.71
N ILE A 637 37.72 -19.53 28.50
CA ILE A 637 38.17 -20.64 29.35
C ILE A 637 39.42 -21.35 28.80
N GLY A 638 39.94 -20.93 27.62
CA GLY A 638 41.15 -21.50 27.07
C GLY A 638 41.07 -23.01 26.78
N TRP A 639 39.99 -23.45 26.15
CA TRP A 639 39.85 -24.85 25.74
C TRP A 639 40.90 -25.20 24.66
N PRO A 640 41.56 -26.37 24.76
CA PRO A 640 42.57 -26.75 23.79
C PRO A 640 41.99 -26.89 22.39
N GLU A 641 42.70 -26.40 21.39
CA GLU A 641 42.33 -26.35 19.96
C GLU A 641 42.05 -27.69 19.26
N GLY A 642 41.76 -28.77 20.00
CA GLY A 642 41.65 -30.12 19.46
C GLY A 642 40.23 -30.63 19.21
N GLU A 643 39.18 -30.05 19.83
CA GLU A 643 37.84 -30.64 19.73
C GLU A 643 36.84 -29.90 18.78
N GLY A 644 37.23 -28.72 18.28
CA GLY A 644 36.36 -27.95 17.33
C GLY A 644 36.39 -28.45 15.88
N ALA A 645 37.34 -29.32 15.51
CA ALA A 645 37.45 -29.83 14.15
C ALA A 645 36.57 -31.08 13.87
N ALA A 646 36.16 -31.79 14.91
CA ALA A 646 35.31 -33.00 14.75
C ALA A 646 33.82 -32.69 14.54
N ALA A 647 33.35 -31.46 14.86
CA ALA A 647 31.95 -31.07 14.69
C ALA A 647 31.60 -30.57 13.24
N ARG A 648 32.61 -30.43 12.37
CA ARG A 648 32.39 -30.02 10.97
C ARG A 648 32.19 -31.18 9.99
N GLY A 649 32.28 -32.44 10.46
CA GLY A 649 32.26 -33.63 9.62
C GLY A 649 30.99 -34.50 9.70
N ALA A 650 30.03 -34.18 10.49
CA ALA A 650 28.87 -35.04 10.76
C ALA A 650 27.50 -34.46 10.32
N ALA A 651 27.49 -33.58 9.33
CA ALA A 651 26.25 -33.12 8.70
C ALA A 651 26.12 -33.68 7.27
N GLY A 652 26.09 -35.00 7.17
CA GLY A 652 25.86 -35.73 5.93
C GLY A 652 25.15 -37.06 6.23
N GLU A 653 23.97 -37.18 5.69
CA GLU A 653 23.20 -38.43 5.47
C GLU A 653 22.67 -39.20 6.70
N ALA A 654 21.35 -39.05 6.98
CA ALA A 654 20.44 -40.22 7.14
C ALA A 654 18.98 -39.75 7.10
N ALA A 655 18.29 -40.11 6.02
CA ALA A 655 16.82 -40.07 5.95
C ALA A 655 16.25 -41.27 6.71
N GLY A 656 15.27 -41.06 7.56
CA GLY A 656 14.56 -42.13 8.27
C GLY A 656 13.36 -41.66 9.06
N THR A 657 12.19 -42.08 8.66
CA THR A 657 10.84 -42.21 9.29
C THR A 657 10.44 -41.32 10.49
N PRO A 658 9.22 -40.72 10.49
CA PRO A 658 8.76 -39.81 11.53
C PRO A 658 8.38 -40.56 12.83
N VAL A 659 8.95 -40.09 13.94
CA VAL A 659 8.60 -40.47 15.31
C VAL A 659 7.77 -39.32 15.92
N PRO A 660 6.73 -39.58 16.74
CA PRO A 660 5.85 -38.54 17.26
C PRO A 660 6.58 -37.56 18.19
N ALA A 661 6.24 -36.27 18.03
CA ALA A 661 6.86 -35.14 18.75
C ALA A 661 6.85 -35.32 20.27
N ARG A 662 8.04 -35.40 20.88
CA ARG A 662 8.23 -35.32 22.32
C ARG A 662 8.51 -33.86 22.72
N SER A 663 7.76 -33.35 23.68
CA SER A 663 7.95 -32.00 24.22
C SER A 663 9.22 -31.89 25.05
N VAL A 664 9.99 -30.81 24.89
CA VAL A 664 11.17 -30.51 25.71
C VAL A 664 10.72 -29.96 27.07
N PRO A 665 11.14 -30.54 28.23
CA PRO A 665 10.78 -30.02 29.55
C PRO A 665 11.28 -28.60 29.80
N LEU A 666 10.56 -27.82 30.60
CA LEU A 666 10.98 -26.47 31.02
C LEU A 666 12.17 -26.52 31.96
N ILE A 667 12.98 -25.46 32.04
CA ILE A 667 14.14 -25.41 32.96
C ILE A 667 13.73 -25.66 34.40
N GLY A 668 12.58 -25.15 34.84
CA GLY A 668 12.05 -25.39 36.17
C GLY A 668 11.74 -26.87 36.44
N ASP A 669 11.13 -27.55 35.47
CA ASP A 669 10.83 -28.98 35.56
C ASP A 669 12.11 -29.82 35.61
N LEU A 670 13.10 -29.49 34.76
CA LEU A 670 14.40 -30.16 34.78
C LEU A 670 15.18 -29.94 36.09
N LEU A 671 15.10 -28.73 36.68
CA LEU A 671 15.72 -28.46 37.99
C LEU A 671 15.12 -29.32 39.10
N ILE A 672 13.80 -29.52 39.06
CA ILE A 672 13.08 -30.38 40.02
C ILE A 672 13.37 -31.86 39.75
N GLU A 673 13.27 -32.28 38.48
CA GLU A 673 13.46 -33.67 38.06
C GLU A 673 14.88 -34.19 38.37
N HIS A 674 15.90 -33.34 38.22
CA HIS A 674 17.28 -33.66 38.52
C HIS A 674 17.67 -33.41 39.99
N GLY A 675 16.72 -33.06 40.83
CA GLY A 675 16.96 -32.90 42.30
C GLY A 675 17.80 -31.70 42.67
N HIS A 676 18.02 -30.75 41.74
CA HIS A 676 18.78 -29.52 42.02
C HIS A 676 18.00 -28.55 42.92
N VAL A 677 16.65 -28.68 42.93
CA VAL A 677 15.76 -27.92 43.81
C VAL A 677 14.57 -28.78 44.20
N ARG A 678 14.10 -28.67 45.45
CA ARG A 678 12.83 -29.28 45.85
C ARG A 678 11.68 -28.47 45.32
N ARG A 679 10.57 -29.14 44.98
CA ARG A 679 9.38 -28.49 44.43
C ARG A 679 8.87 -27.35 45.31
N GLU A 680 8.80 -27.58 46.64
CA GLU A 680 8.32 -26.56 47.59
C GLU A 680 9.23 -25.32 47.62
N ALA A 681 10.55 -25.52 47.53
CA ALA A 681 11.52 -24.42 47.51
C ALA A 681 11.46 -23.63 46.19
N PHE A 682 11.20 -24.33 45.08
CA PHE A 682 10.98 -23.71 43.79
C PHE A 682 9.70 -22.86 43.79
N GLU A 683 8.58 -23.43 44.26
CA GLU A 683 7.28 -22.75 44.32
C GLU A 683 7.34 -21.54 45.27
N ALA A 684 8.02 -21.65 46.42
CA ALA A 684 8.21 -20.55 47.35
C ALA A 684 9.02 -19.40 46.72
N ALA A 685 10.09 -19.71 45.97
CA ALA A 685 10.85 -18.71 45.25
C ALA A 685 10.03 -18.04 44.14
N MET A 686 9.12 -18.80 43.53
CA MET A 686 8.25 -18.30 42.47
C MET A 686 7.17 -17.33 42.95
N GLN A 687 6.73 -17.40 44.20
CA GLN A 687 5.73 -16.46 44.76
C GLN A 687 6.22 -15.01 44.75
N ASP A 688 7.51 -14.79 44.98
CA ASP A 688 8.12 -13.45 44.98
C ASP A 688 8.72 -13.04 43.63
N TYR A 689 8.79 -13.96 42.69
CA TYR A 689 9.39 -13.70 41.38
C TYR A 689 8.53 -12.72 40.54
N ARG A 690 9.17 -11.65 40.06
CA ARG A 690 8.58 -10.68 39.13
C ARG A 690 9.53 -10.52 37.94
N PRO A 691 9.13 -10.97 36.73
CA PRO A 691 10.00 -10.95 35.55
C PRO A 691 10.53 -9.54 35.19
N ASP A 692 9.72 -8.52 35.46
CA ASP A 692 10.02 -7.11 35.25
C ASP A 692 11.10 -6.54 36.19
N ARG A 693 11.29 -7.19 37.37
CA ARG A 693 12.24 -6.74 38.39
C ARG A 693 13.43 -7.67 38.57
N HIS A 694 13.22 -8.95 38.34
CA HIS A 694 14.18 -9.99 38.70
C HIS A 694 14.86 -10.66 37.50
N GLY A 695 14.49 -10.26 36.26
CA GLY A 695 15.06 -10.87 35.08
C GLY A 695 14.62 -12.32 34.87
N ARG A 696 15.55 -13.22 34.53
CA ARG A 696 15.21 -14.62 34.25
C ARG A 696 15.10 -15.44 35.52
N ILE A 697 14.16 -16.36 35.48
CA ILE A 697 13.88 -17.23 36.63
C ILE A 697 15.11 -18.00 37.12
N GLY A 698 15.93 -18.54 36.23
CA GLY A 698 17.15 -19.26 36.60
C GLY A 698 18.15 -18.37 37.32
N ASP A 699 18.39 -17.17 36.83
CA ASP A 699 19.29 -16.19 37.41
C ASP A 699 18.77 -15.70 38.77
N TYR A 700 17.46 -15.47 38.86
CA TYR A 700 16.79 -15.13 40.12
C TYR A 700 16.92 -16.21 41.17
N MET A 701 16.75 -17.48 40.77
CA MET A 701 16.92 -18.64 41.67
C MET A 701 18.37 -18.77 42.18
N VAL A 702 19.35 -18.50 41.32
CA VAL A 702 20.77 -18.43 41.71
C VAL A 702 21.03 -17.25 42.66
N ALA A 703 20.50 -16.06 42.32
CA ALA A 703 20.65 -14.87 43.17
C ALA A 703 20.02 -15.03 44.56
N ARG A 704 18.95 -15.81 44.66
CA ARG A 704 18.31 -16.18 45.93
C ARG A 704 19.00 -17.34 46.65
N GLY A 705 20.01 -17.97 46.09
CA GLY A 705 20.70 -19.12 46.66
C GLY A 705 19.84 -20.41 46.70
N VAL A 706 18.78 -20.46 45.90
CA VAL A 706 17.89 -21.63 45.84
C VAL A 706 18.52 -22.75 45.00
N ILE A 707 19.30 -22.37 43.99
CA ILE A 707 20.11 -23.28 43.17
C ILE A 707 21.53 -22.74 43.01
N SER A 708 22.49 -23.63 42.74
CA SER A 708 23.85 -23.20 42.41
C SER A 708 23.95 -22.76 40.92
N PRO A 709 24.90 -21.90 40.54
CA PRO A 709 25.17 -21.56 39.17
C PRO A 709 25.46 -22.81 38.30
N ASP A 710 26.21 -23.77 38.83
CA ASP A 710 26.55 -25.00 38.12
C ASP A 710 25.32 -25.88 37.89
N ALA A 711 24.36 -25.91 38.80
CA ALA A 711 23.11 -26.63 38.65
C ALA A 711 22.26 -26.02 37.54
N LEU A 712 22.20 -24.70 37.45
CA LEU A 712 21.51 -23.99 36.37
C LEU A 712 22.16 -24.28 35.04
N ASP A 713 23.48 -24.19 34.94
CA ASP A 713 24.22 -24.47 33.70
C ASP A 713 24.05 -25.92 33.24
N ASN A 714 24.08 -26.90 34.16
CA ASN A 714 23.84 -28.31 33.85
C ASN A 714 22.45 -28.54 33.26
N VAL A 715 21.42 -27.96 33.86
CA VAL A 715 20.04 -28.11 33.41
C VAL A 715 19.82 -27.40 32.06
N ILE A 716 20.42 -26.25 31.84
CA ILE A 716 20.38 -25.55 30.54
C ILE A 716 21.07 -26.40 29.48
N GLN A 717 22.21 -27.03 29.77
CA GLN A 717 22.87 -27.92 28.78
C GLN A 717 22.03 -29.15 28.46
N GLN A 718 21.34 -29.69 29.45
CA GLN A 718 20.51 -30.87 29.27
C GLN A 718 19.23 -30.56 28.47
N GLN A 719 18.58 -29.45 28.77
CA GLN A 719 17.44 -28.98 27.97
C GLN A 719 17.84 -28.83 26.49
N ARG A 720 19.04 -28.33 26.23
CA ARG A 720 19.57 -28.20 24.88
C ARG A 720 19.91 -29.49 24.18
N ARG A 721 20.42 -30.49 24.93
CA ARG A 721 20.63 -31.84 24.38
C ARG A 721 19.29 -32.45 23.96
N LEU A 722 18.25 -32.25 24.75
CA LEU A 722 16.89 -32.67 24.41
C LEU A 722 16.32 -31.93 23.20
N GLN A 723 16.59 -30.61 23.11
CA GLN A 723 16.21 -29.80 21.95
C GLN A 723 16.98 -30.19 20.69
N GLY A 724 18.29 -30.43 20.80
CA GLY A 724 19.12 -30.89 19.69
C GLY A 724 18.80 -32.30 19.23
N ALA A 725 18.41 -33.19 20.14
CA ALA A 725 17.95 -34.54 19.82
C ALA A 725 16.57 -34.53 19.08
N LEU A 726 15.71 -33.58 19.44
CA LEU A 726 14.42 -33.35 18.74
C LEU A 726 14.63 -32.74 17.34
N ALA A 727 15.50 -31.74 17.23
CA ALA A 727 15.84 -31.12 15.95
C ALA A 727 16.62 -32.05 15.00
N ALA A 728 17.28 -33.08 15.53
CA ALA A 728 17.95 -34.12 14.73
C ALA A 728 17.01 -35.28 14.38
N SER A 729 15.79 -35.30 14.95
CA SER A 729 14.76 -36.32 14.68
C SER A 729 13.62 -35.77 13.78
N GLU A 730 13.64 -34.46 13.47
CA GLU A 730 12.84 -33.81 12.42
C GLU A 730 13.67 -33.68 11.13
#